data_16fca7129f61d669d57ff42b9bfb7b03
#
_entry.id   16fca7129f61d669d57ff42b9bfb7b03
#
_cell.length_a   1.000
_cell.length_b   1.000
_cell.length_c   1.000
_cell.angle_alpha   90.00
_cell.angle_beta   90.00
_cell.angle_gamma   90.00
#
_symmetry.space_group_name_H-M   'P 1'
#
loop_
_entity.id
_entity.type
_entity.pdbx_description
1 polymer ?
#
loop_
_entity_poly.entity_id
_entity_poly.type
_entity_poly.pdbx_seq_one_letter_code
_entity_poly.pdbx_strand_id
1 'polypeptide(L)'
;MILHFHIEYNTNFGEEVSLNIIEGHEVKSYRMTTINGTDWYCDLAQSKATTLTYYYKVSGGSNGDRYEWQMVRHLLDMTSTTATEYTIYDRWNSMPDDSYLYSSAFTDCINHQEPQQMKATSFAQTVRITVRAPQLRNGERLAVIGSAPSLGGWNPEKSLPMTLHNYGEWAIDIDAAPLHNGPVELKFVITDASGSIQLWECGYNRSISLPTMSKGQVVVYHLDQAFFEIYNHKLAGTLIPVFSLRSKSSAGVGDFGDLKMMIDLVVKTGQRVLQLLPINDTTITHTWTDSYPYSCISIFAIHPQYADLRALPALADEADRKSSEAERQRLNALPQIDYEAVNRFKLAYLQKLYLQEGKKTMKSAEFKAFFQETQNWLIPYAQYSYLRDKYGTADFTQWKDHNTWNEDDRQNLSNSRTKAYEEVAFYYFVQFVLSSQMKAAHDYAKQKGVILKGDIPIGVNRYSCDVWMEPKYFNLDGQAGAPPDDFSVNGQNWGFPTYNWDEMLKDDCQWWVRRFQNMSQFFDAYRIDHVLGFFRIWEIPTDSVHGLLGQFSPSQAMSREEIAQYGFNFQEQRFTEPFITDWVLDRIFHERADEVRQTYLERIDGERYRMKAEVDTQRKIEARFAKTTCQEDLWLRDRLYALVSDVLFVRDRRNPNMFHPRISAQLDFIYESLYDNDKAAFNRLYNDYFYRRNNQFWYREAMKKLPKLVQATRMLVCAEDLGMVPDCVPWVMNELKILSLELQSMPKSPTVRFGHLSSNPYRSVCTISSHDMPTLRQWWDEDYNRTQDYYNTMLYRNGVAPHPLPGWLAEDIIARHLACPSMLCILSIQDWLAMDERLRLPDADAERINIPANPKHYWRYRMHLNIEDLMADSKLTDTISTLIRQTGRS
;
A
#
# COMPACT_ATOMS: atom_id res chain seq x y z
N MET A 1 3.15 -24.08 -36.41
CA MET A 1 2.33 -22.88 -36.62
C MET A 1 3.26 -21.70 -36.86
N ILE A 2 2.83 -20.77 -37.68
CA ILE A 2 3.57 -19.54 -37.96
C ILE A 2 2.75 -18.39 -37.37
N LEU A 3 3.42 -17.48 -36.68
CA LEU A 3 2.81 -16.30 -36.06
C LEU A 3 3.43 -15.06 -36.63
N HIS A 4 2.61 -14.18 -37.19
CA HIS A 4 3.00 -12.89 -37.74
C HIS A 4 2.49 -11.78 -36.83
N PHE A 5 3.35 -11.19 -36.02
CA PHE A 5 2.98 -10.07 -35.15
C PHE A 5 3.21 -8.74 -35.84
N HIS A 6 2.22 -7.88 -35.80
CA HIS A 6 2.24 -6.53 -36.34
C HIS A 6 1.78 -5.55 -35.26
N ILE A 7 2.51 -4.44 -35.10
CA ILE A 7 2.12 -3.34 -34.23
C ILE A 7 2.45 -2.01 -34.89
N GLU A 8 1.52 -1.09 -34.86
CA GLU A 8 1.73 0.29 -35.28
C GLU A 8 2.18 1.13 -34.07
N TYR A 9 3.42 1.63 -34.11
CA TYR A 9 4.00 2.46 -33.07
C TYR A 9 5.08 3.39 -33.62
N ASN A 10 4.90 4.70 -33.48
CA ASN A 10 5.86 5.69 -33.95
C ASN A 10 7.10 5.70 -33.07
N THR A 11 8.25 5.42 -33.66
CA THR A 11 9.55 5.45 -33.01
C THR A 11 10.43 6.58 -33.53
N ASN A 12 11.33 7.05 -32.69
CA ASN A 12 12.39 7.96 -33.07
C ASN A 12 13.60 7.19 -33.60
N PHE A 13 14.46 7.89 -34.33
CA PHE A 13 15.70 7.29 -34.83
C PHE A 13 16.57 6.73 -33.69
N GLY A 14 16.96 5.47 -33.84
CA GLY A 14 17.72 4.74 -32.82
C GLY A 14 16.88 4.01 -31.76
N GLU A 15 15.56 4.10 -31.84
CA GLU A 15 14.66 3.28 -31.02
C GLU A 15 14.29 1.98 -31.74
N GLU A 16 14.09 0.93 -30.98
CA GLU A 16 13.72 -0.41 -31.45
C GLU A 16 12.53 -0.94 -30.69
N VAL A 17 11.64 -1.64 -31.36
CA VAL A 17 10.54 -2.36 -30.73
C VAL A 17 10.89 -3.82 -30.57
N SER A 18 10.59 -4.40 -29.43
CA SER A 18 10.70 -5.84 -29.16
C SER A 18 9.38 -6.42 -28.71
N LEU A 19 9.09 -7.63 -29.19
CA LEU A 19 8.02 -8.49 -28.72
C LEU A 19 8.57 -9.36 -27.58
N ASN A 20 7.91 -9.35 -26.42
CA ASN A 20 8.37 -10.07 -25.23
C ASN A 20 7.31 -11.11 -24.82
N ILE A 21 7.64 -12.38 -24.96
CA ILE A 21 6.74 -13.49 -24.62
C ILE A 21 7.10 -14.04 -23.24
N ILE A 22 6.10 -14.27 -22.40
CA ILE A 22 6.25 -14.73 -21.04
C ILE A 22 5.98 -16.23 -20.98
N GLU A 23 6.99 -16.99 -20.57
CA GLU A 23 6.92 -18.43 -20.35
C GLU A 23 7.28 -18.76 -18.90
N GLY A 24 6.24 -18.91 -18.06
CA GLY A 24 6.42 -19.08 -16.62
C GLY A 24 7.08 -17.88 -15.97
N HIS A 25 8.31 -18.02 -15.49
CA HIS A 25 9.11 -16.92 -14.89
C HIS A 25 10.12 -16.30 -15.89
N GLU A 26 10.22 -16.82 -17.09
CA GLU A 26 11.15 -16.35 -18.10
C GLU A 26 10.46 -15.46 -19.13
N VAL A 27 11.19 -14.48 -19.63
CA VAL A 27 10.74 -13.59 -20.71
C VAL A 27 11.67 -13.79 -21.90
N LYS A 28 11.10 -14.22 -23.02
CA LYS A 28 11.80 -14.32 -24.30
C LYS A 28 11.54 -13.08 -25.15
N SER A 29 12.59 -12.34 -25.45
CA SER A 29 12.51 -11.10 -26.22
C SER A 29 12.89 -11.34 -27.68
N TYR A 30 12.08 -10.85 -28.60
CA TYR A 30 12.28 -10.93 -30.05
C TYR A 30 12.30 -9.51 -30.63
N ARG A 31 13.39 -9.18 -31.33
CA ARG A 31 13.51 -7.89 -32.00
C ARG A 31 12.55 -7.84 -33.19
N MET A 32 11.81 -6.75 -33.30
CA MET A 32 10.93 -6.49 -34.42
C MET A 32 11.64 -5.72 -35.53
N THR A 33 11.11 -5.79 -36.74
CA THR A 33 11.64 -5.11 -37.94
C THR A 33 10.65 -4.05 -38.42
N THR A 34 11.17 -2.96 -38.97
CA THR A 34 10.36 -1.90 -39.56
C THR A 34 11.03 -1.38 -40.82
N ILE A 35 10.22 -0.83 -41.76
CA ILE A 35 10.70 -0.13 -42.94
C ILE A 35 10.58 1.39 -42.78
N ASN A 36 9.57 1.84 -42.05
CA ASN A 36 9.17 3.25 -41.94
C ASN A 36 9.25 3.85 -40.54
N GLY A 37 9.66 3.05 -39.52
CA GLY A 37 9.70 3.47 -38.13
C GLY A 37 8.35 3.56 -37.45
N THR A 38 7.28 3.11 -38.10
CA THR A 38 5.90 3.13 -37.59
C THR A 38 5.31 1.72 -37.54
N ASP A 39 5.37 1.01 -38.70
CA ASP A 39 4.86 -0.36 -38.77
C ASP A 39 5.95 -1.36 -38.40
N TRP A 40 5.77 -2.08 -37.32
CA TRP A 40 6.70 -3.06 -36.79
C TRP A 40 6.16 -4.47 -36.92
N TYR A 41 6.97 -5.42 -37.36
CA TYR A 41 6.57 -6.80 -37.54
C TYR A 41 7.63 -7.79 -37.08
N CYS A 42 7.17 -8.98 -36.70
CA CYS A 42 8.02 -10.09 -36.26
C CYS A 42 7.33 -11.41 -36.58
N ASP A 43 8.06 -12.33 -37.19
CA ASP A 43 7.60 -13.67 -37.51
C ASP A 43 8.19 -14.69 -36.55
N LEU A 44 7.35 -15.53 -35.97
CA LEU A 44 7.74 -16.59 -35.06
C LEU A 44 7.18 -17.94 -35.48
N ALA A 45 7.94 -18.99 -35.21
CA ALA A 45 7.50 -20.37 -35.34
C ALA A 45 7.14 -20.95 -33.98
N GLN A 46 5.92 -21.48 -33.84
CA GLN A 46 5.45 -22.12 -32.64
C GLN A 46 5.17 -23.61 -32.86
N SER A 47 5.75 -24.47 -32.00
CA SER A 47 5.64 -25.93 -32.17
C SER A 47 4.29 -26.50 -31.76
N LYS A 48 3.57 -25.88 -30.84
CA LYS A 48 2.31 -26.38 -30.30
C LYS A 48 1.29 -25.23 -30.19
N ALA A 49 0.02 -25.58 -30.37
CA ALA A 49 -1.08 -24.68 -30.00
C ALA A 49 -1.10 -24.48 -28.48
N THR A 50 -0.94 -23.27 -28.05
CA THR A 50 -0.92 -22.89 -26.64
C THR A 50 -1.53 -21.50 -26.48
N THR A 51 -1.68 -21.03 -25.26
CA THR A 51 -2.02 -19.64 -24.95
C THR A 51 -0.73 -18.90 -24.67
N LEU A 52 -0.47 -17.80 -25.40
CA LEU A 52 0.69 -16.93 -25.20
C LEU A 52 0.27 -15.65 -24.49
N THR A 53 1.04 -15.27 -23.47
CA THR A 53 0.98 -13.96 -22.83
C THR A 53 2.20 -13.16 -23.25
N TYR A 54 2.01 -11.92 -23.73
CA TYR A 54 3.10 -11.12 -24.27
C TYR A 54 2.85 -9.61 -24.12
N TYR A 55 3.90 -8.83 -24.35
CA TYR A 55 3.86 -7.38 -24.36
C TYR A 55 4.94 -6.82 -25.29
N TYR A 56 4.78 -5.55 -25.68
CA TYR A 56 5.78 -4.84 -26.46
C TYR A 56 6.60 -3.89 -25.59
N LYS A 57 7.85 -3.68 -25.99
CA LYS A 57 8.79 -2.79 -25.34
C LYS A 57 9.53 -1.98 -26.42
N VAL A 58 9.68 -0.68 -26.18
CA VAL A 58 10.57 0.18 -26.96
C VAL A 58 11.83 0.42 -26.19
N SER A 59 12.98 0.23 -26.82
CA SER A 59 14.29 0.44 -26.19
C SER A 59 15.21 1.26 -27.10
N GLY A 60 16.25 1.83 -26.52
CA GLY A 60 17.21 2.70 -27.23
C GLY A 60 16.75 4.16 -27.31
N GLY A 61 17.55 4.98 -27.98
CA GLY A 61 17.30 6.42 -28.08
C GLY A 61 17.56 7.20 -26.79
N SER A 62 17.25 8.49 -26.80
CA SER A 62 17.46 9.39 -25.66
C SER A 62 16.39 9.33 -24.57
N ASN A 63 15.25 8.70 -24.85
CA ASN A 63 14.07 8.71 -24.00
C ASN A 63 13.99 7.52 -23.03
N GLY A 64 15.01 6.63 -23.03
CA GLY A 64 15.02 5.41 -22.22
C GLY A 64 14.01 4.37 -22.70
N ASP A 65 13.93 3.27 -21.95
CA ASP A 65 13.01 2.16 -22.25
C ASP A 65 11.57 2.53 -21.93
N ARG A 66 10.65 2.19 -22.82
CA ARG A 66 9.20 2.35 -22.64
C ARG A 66 8.53 0.98 -22.73
N TYR A 67 7.65 0.70 -21.79
CA TYR A 67 6.91 -0.54 -21.69
C TYR A 67 5.42 -0.28 -21.89
N GLU A 68 4.73 -1.23 -22.46
CA GLU A 68 3.29 -1.26 -22.38
C GLU A 68 2.80 -1.36 -20.94
N TRP A 69 1.54 -1.04 -20.71
CA TRP A 69 0.89 -1.28 -19.43
C TRP A 69 0.82 -2.78 -19.11
N GLN A 70 1.37 -3.16 -17.95
CA GLN A 70 1.64 -4.56 -17.61
C GLN A 70 0.57 -5.22 -16.73
N MET A 71 -0.42 -4.48 -16.24
CA MET A 71 -1.46 -5.06 -15.39
C MET A 71 -2.31 -6.09 -16.17
N VAL A 72 -2.66 -5.75 -17.42
CA VAL A 72 -3.35 -6.67 -18.34
C VAL A 72 -2.57 -6.72 -19.64
N ARG A 73 -1.89 -7.82 -19.87
CA ARG A 73 -1.03 -8.04 -21.05
C ARG A 73 -1.83 -8.59 -22.21
N HIS A 74 -1.24 -8.57 -23.39
CA HIS A 74 -1.84 -9.27 -24.55
C HIS A 74 -1.93 -10.77 -24.30
N LEU A 75 -3.01 -11.38 -24.79
CA LEU A 75 -3.27 -12.81 -24.69
C LEU A 75 -3.68 -13.36 -26.07
N LEU A 76 -2.95 -14.36 -26.56
CA LEU A 76 -3.29 -15.07 -27.79
C LEU A 76 -3.59 -16.53 -27.45
N ASP A 77 -4.87 -16.91 -27.52
CA ASP A 77 -5.29 -18.30 -27.41
C ASP A 77 -5.32 -18.98 -28.78
N MET A 78 -4.42 -19.94 -28.99
CA MET A 78 -4.35 -20.75 -30.20
C MET A 78 -5.01 -22.11 -30.02
N THR A 79 -5.51 -22.44 -28.84
CA THR A 79 -6.09 -23.75 -28.54
C THR A 79 -7.51 -23.91 -29.05
N SER A 80 -8.17 -22.79 -29.34
CA SER A 80 -9.58 -22.71 -29.75
C SER A 80 -9.82 -22.97 -31.25
N THR A 81 -8.76 -23.03 -32.06
CA THR A 81 -8.85 -23.25 -33.52
C THR A 81 -7.93 -24.38 -33.98
N THR A 82 -8.19 -24.86 -35.21
CA THR A 82 -7.32 -25.81 -35.90
C THR A 82 -6.35 -25.15 -36.88
N ALA A 83 -6.19 -23.84 -36.78
CA ALA A 83 -5.36 -23.05 -37.68
C ALA A 83 -3.87 -23.34 -37.52
N THR A 84 -3.14 -23.12 -38.60
CA THR A 84 -1.68 -23.31 -38.66
C THR A 84 -0.90 -21.99 -38.81
N GLU A 85 -1.60 -20.92 -39.07
CA GLU A 85 -1.01 -19.61 -39.29
C GLU A 85 -1.88 -18.52 -38.68
N TYR A 86 -1.23 -17.59 -37.96
CA TYR A 86 -1.90 -16.45 -37.31
C TYR A 86 -1.23 -15.14 -37.75
N THR A 87 -2.02 -14.17 -38.15
CA THR A 87 -1.58 -12.79 -38.34
C THR A 87 -2.26 -11.94 -37.30
N ILE A 88 -1.47 -11.30 -36.45
CA ILE A 88 -1.93 -10.56 -35.28
C ILE A 88 -1.67 -9.08 -35.52
N TYR A 89 -2.71 -8.26 -35.53
CA TYR A 89 -2.65 -6.81 -35.61
C TYR A 89 -2.91 -6.24 -34.22
N ASP A 90 -1.83 -5.89 -33.53
CA ASP A 90 -1.86 -5.34 -32.19
C ASP A 90 -1.85 -3.82 -32.19
N ARG A 91 -2.31 -3.26 -31.09
CA ARG A 91 -2.15 -1.85 -30.74
C ARG A 91 -1.39 -1.73 -29.43
N TRP A 92 -0.62 -0.65 -29.32
CA TRP A 92 0.13 -0.35 -28.11
C TRP A 92 -0.81 -0.26 -26.89
N ASN A 93 -0.52 -1.05 -25.89
CA ASN A 93 -1.31 -1.14 -24.66
C ASN A 93 -0.90 -0.04 -23.68
N SER A 94 -1.51 1.14 -23.77
CA SER A 94 -1.36 2.21 -22.78
C SER A 94 -2.30 2.00 -21.59
N MET A 95 -1.91 2.53 -20.42
CA MET A 95 -2.79 2.54 -19.26
C MET A 95 -4.03 3.40 -19.53
N PRO A 96 -5.23 2.84 -19.52
CA PRO A 96 -6.45 3.60 -19.77
C PRO A 96 -6.86 4.44 -18.55
N ASP A 97 -7.66 5.48 -18.78
CA ASP A 97 -8.18 6.33 -17.69
C ASP A 97 -9.06 5.58 -16.71
N ASP A 98 -9.76 4.55 -17.17
CA ASP A 98 -10.59 3.66 -16.38
C ASP A 98 -9.86 2.38 -15.94
N SER A 99 -8.53 2.45 -15.79
CA SER A 99 -7.67 1.32 -15.42
C SER A 99 -8.11 0.63 -14.12
N TYR A 100 -8.77 1.33 -13.20
CA TYR A 100 -9.31 0.77 -11.97
C TYR A 100 -10.32 -0.36 -12.22
N LEU A 101 -11.06 -0.32 -13.34
CA LEU A 101 -12.01 -1.36 -13.71
C LEU A 101 -11.36 -2.70 -14.05
N TYR A 102 -10.07 -2.71 -14.37
CA TYR A 102 -9.30 -3.93 -14.62
C TYR A 102 -8.71 -4.53 -13.34
N SER A 103 -8.77 -3.79 -12.22
CA SER A 103 -8.30 -4.28 -10.95
C SER A 103 -9.15 -5.44 -10.43
N SER A 104 -8.54 -6.33 -9.63
CA SER A 104 -9.27 -7.42 -9.00
C SER A 104 -10.38 -6.94 -8.05
N ALA A 105 -10.25 -5.71 -7.52
CA ALA A 105 -11.31 -5.08 -6.76
C ALA A 105 -12.62 -4.98 -7.55
N PHE A 106 -12.55 -4.60 -8.82
CA PHE A 106 -13.74 -4.47 -9.66
C PHE A 106 -14.05 -5.74 -10.45
N THR A 107 -13.07 -6.38 -11.08
CA THR A 107 -13.32 -7.59 -11.86
C THR A 107 -13.79 -8.75 -10.99
N ASP A 108 -13.09 -9.02 -9.89
CA ASP A 108 -13.35 -10.21 -9.07
C ASP A 108 -14.43 -9.97 -8.02
N CYS A 109 -14.40 -8.80 -7.31
CA CYS A 109 -15.31 -8.55 -6.19
C CYS A 109 -16.63 -7.91 -6.60
N ILE A 110 -16.62 -6.88 -7.47
CA ILE A 110 -17.83 -6.11 -7.80
C ILE A 110 -18.56 -6.69 -9.00
N ASN A 111 -17.83 -6.97 -10.09
CA ASN A 111 -18.44 -7.40 -11.36
C ASN A 111 -18.48 -8.93 -11.53
N HIS A 112 -17.76 -9.70 -10.69
CA HIS A 112 -17.68 -11.17 -10.76
C HIS A 112 -17.37 -11.67 -12.17
N GLN A 113 -16.36 -11.07 -12.80
CA GLN A 113 -15.93 -11.37 -14.16
C GLN A 113 -14.67 -12.23 -14.15
N GLU A 114 -14.81 -13.49 -14.52
CA GLU A 114 -13.68 -14.41 -14.68
C GLU A 114 -13.45 -14.71 -16.16
N PRO A 115 -12.19 -14.56 -16.65
CA PRO A 115 -11.82 -14.95 -17.99
C PRO A 115 -12.13 -16.42 -18.27
N GLN A 116 -12.61 -16.70 -19.46
CA GLN A 116 -13.00 -18.04 -19.92
C GLN A 116 -12.21 -18.42 -21.18
N GLN A 117 -12.06 -19.70 -21.41
CA GLN A 117 -11.51 -20.19 -22.67
C GLN A 117 -12.38 -19.79 -23.84
N MET A 118 -11.74 -19.46 -24.96
CA MET A 118 -12.41 -19.23 -26.23
C MET A 118 -13.18 -20.48 -26.68
N LYS A 119 -14.33 -20.28 -27.28
CA LYS A 119 -15.08 -21.39 -27.85
C LYS A 119 -14.32 -22.00 -29.03
N ALA A 120 -14.25 -23.31 -29.08
CA ALA A 120 -13.61 -24.01 -30.17
C ALA A 120 -14.35 -23.77 -31.49
N THR A 121 -13.62 -23.44 -32.54
CA THR A 121 -14.13 -23.24 -33.91
C THR A 121 -13.30 -24.03 -34.91
N SER A 122 -13.93 -24.37 -36.03
CA SER A 122 -13.30 -25.14 -37.13
C SER A 122 -13.49 -24.46 -38.48
N PHE A 123 -13.53 -23.13 -38.51
CA PHE A 123 -13.67 -22.37 -39.74
C PHE A 123 -12.42 -22.55 -40.63
N ALA A 124 -12.63 -22.58 -41.95
CA ALA A 124 -11.52 -22.69 -42.89
C ALA A 124 -10.62 -21.41 -42.88
N GLN A 125 -11.22 -20.28 -42.63
CA GLN A 125 -10.59 -18.98 -42.49
C GLN A 125 -11.28 -18.28 -41.32
N THR A 126 -10.51 -17.81 -40.37
CA THR A 126 -11.06 -17.20 -39.14
C THR A 126 -10.62 -15.75 -38.99
N VAL A 127 -11.53 -14.86 -38.66
CA VAL A 127 -11.23 -13.55 -38.13
C VAL A 127 -11.55 -13.57 -36.63
N ARG A 128 -10.55 -13.23 -35.82
CA ARG A 128 -10.73 -13.02 -34.38
C ARG A 128 -10.83 -11.54 -34.12
N ILE A 129 -11.91 -11.10 -33.51
CA ILE A 129 -12.07 -9.73 -33.06
C ILE A 129 -11.92 -9.73 -31.54
N THR A 130 -11.00 -8.91 -31.01
CA THR A 130 -10.84 -8.63 -29.59
C THR A 130 -11.09 -7.15 -29.35
N VAL A 131 -11.76 -6.85 -28.25
CA VAL A 131 -12.08 -5.47 -27.85
C VAL A 131 -12.13 -5.36 -26.34
N ARG A 132 -11.68 -4.22 -25.80
CA ARG A 132 -11.78 -3.92 -24.39
C ARG A 132 -13.14 -3.34 -24.04
N ALA A 133 -13.76 -3.89 -23.01
CA ALA A 133 -15.00 -3.40 -22.42
C ALA A 133 -15.03 -3.73 -20.92
N PRO A 134 -14.20 -3.06 -20.11
CA PRO A 134 -14.08 -3.35 -18.68
C PRO A 134 -15.28 -2.87 -17.86
N GLN A 135 -16.13 -2.00 -18.43
CA GLN A 135 -17.25 -1.35 -17.77
C GLN A 135 -18.50 -2.22 -17.62
N LEU A 136 -18.50 -3.46 -18.16
CA LEU A 136 -19.63 -4.37 -18.03
C LEU A 136 -19.81 -4.79 -16.56
N ARG A 137 -21.08 -4.83 -16.14
CA ARG A 137 -21.45 -5.19 -14.77
C ARG A 137 -21.71 -6.69 -14.64
N ASN A 138 -21.88 -7.13 -13.42
CA ASN A 138 -22.26 -8.51 -13.16
C ASN A 138 -23.58 -8.86 -13.89
N GLY A 139 -23.56 -9.97 -14.63
CA GLY A 139 -24.67 -10.43 -15.44
C GLY A 139 -24.78 -9.84 -16.86
N GLU A 140 -24.05 -8.78 -17.16
CA GLU A 140 -23.95 -8.21 -18.50
C GLU A 140 -22.95 -8.99 -19.37
N ARG A 141 -23.19 -9.01 -20.67
CA ARG A 141 -22.34 -9.67 -21.66
C ARG A 141 -22.10 -8.74 -22.83
N LEU A 142 -20.95 -8.86 -23.47
CA LEU A 142 -20.66 -8.16 -24.71
C LEU A 142 -21.06 -9.02 -25.91
N ALA A 143 -21.65 -8.40 -26.89
CA ALA A 143 -21.92 -9.02 -28.18
C ALA A 143 -21.50 -8.08 -29.33
N VAL A 144 -21.26 -8.64 -30.51
CA VAL A 144 -20.99 -7.90 -31.73
C VAL A 144 -22.13 -8.10 -32.72
N ILE A 145 -22.45 -7.03 -33.45
CA ILE A 145 -23.45 -7.02 -34.51
C ILE A 145 -22.90 -6.20 -35.70
N GLY A 146 -23.24 -6.56 -36.91
CA GLY A 146 -22.69 -5.84 -38.07
C GLY A 146 -23.46 -6.03 -39.36
N SER A 147 -22.93 -5.43 -40.43
CA SER A 147 -23.58 -5.39 -41.76
C SER A 147 -23.62 -6.74 -42.44
N ALA A 148 -22.62 -7.59 -42.22
CA ALA A 148 -22.57 -8.91 -42.85
C ALA A 148 -23.61 -9.86 -42.25
N PRO A 149 -24.21 -10.78 -43.08
CA PRO A 149 -25.13 -11.79 -42.54
C PRO A 149 -24.56 -12.65 -41.43
N SER A 150 -23.24 -12.96 -41.49
CA SER A 150 -22.53 -13.69 -40.46
C SER A 150 -22.33 -12.88 -39.17
N LEU A 151 -22.56 -11.56 -39.20
CA LEU A 151 -22.57 -10.65 -38.05
C LEU A 151 -24.00 -10.20 -37.67
N GLY A 152 -25.02 -10.97 -38.11
CA GLY A 152 -26.41 -10.71 -37.81
C GLY A 152 -27.15 -9.76 -38.74
N GLY A 153 -26.47 -9.14 -39.72
CA GLY A 153 -27.09 -8.22 -40.69
C GLY A 153 -27.88 -7.08 -40.03
N TRP A 154 -27.38 -6.52 -38.99
CA TRP A 154 -28.00 -5.49 -38.13
C TRP A 154 -29.30 -5.90 -37.46
N ASN A 155 -29.64 -7.24 -37.42
CA ASN A 155 -30.77 -7.73 -36.67
C ASN A 155 -30.38 -7.92 -35.18
N PRO A 156 -30.97 -7.17 -34.24
CA PRO A 156 -30.64 -7.26 -32.82
C PRO A 156 -30.72 -8.66 -32.22
N GLU A 157 -31.69 -9.46 -32.68
CA GLU A 157 -31.90 -10.86 -32.22
C GLU A 157 -30.78 -11.81 -32.68
N LYS A 158 -29.94 -11.38 -33.61
CA LYS A 158 -28.85 -12.14 -34.20
C LYS A 158 -27.47 -11.63 -33.80
N SER A 159 -27.38 -10.77 -32.77
CA SER A 159 -26.10 -10.34 -32.22
C SER A 159 -25.29 -11.54 -31.70
N LEU A 160 -23.98 -11.54 -31.94
CA LEU A 160 -23.10 -12.65 -31.61
C LEU A 160 -22.45 -12.42 -30.24
N PRO A 161 -22.72 -13.31 -29.24
CA PRO A 161 -22.11 -13.16 -27.92
C PRO A 161 -20.60 -13.41 -27.96
N MET A 162 -19.84 -12.52 -27.36
CA MET A 162 -18.39 -12.61 -27.21
C MET A 162 -18.01 -13.33 -25.91
N THR A 163 -16.78 -13.81 -25.86
CA THR A 163 -16.20 -14.45 -24.68
C THR A 163 -15.27 -13.48 -23.99
N LEU A 164 -15.42 -13.29 -22.67
CA LEU A 164 -14.43 -12.62 -21.84
C LEU A 164 -13.20 -13.55 -21.75
N HIS A 165 -12.19 -13.32 -22.57
CA HIS A 165 -11.04 -14.22 -22.64
C HIS A 165 -9.84 -13.72 -21.83
N ASN A 166 -9.81 -12.44 -21.52
CA ASN A 166 -8.83 -11.79 -20.67
C ASN A 166 -9.52 -10.73 -19.81
N TYR A 167 -8.90 -10.26 -18.74
CA TYR A 167 -9.51 -9.26 -17.86
C TYR A 167 -9.90 -7.99 -18.64
N GLY A 168 -11.19 -7.68 -18.64
CA GLY A 168 -11.74 -6.53 -19.36
C GLY A 168 -11.67 -6.65 -20.88
N GLU A 169 -11.22 -7.77 -21.47
CA GLU A 169 -11.09 -7.97 -22.90
C GLU A 169 -11.97 -9.12 -23.40
N TRP A 170 -12.75 -8.84 -24.41
CA TRP A 170 -13.70 -9.76 -25.02
C TRP A 170 -13.25 -10.15 -26.40
N ALA A 171 -13.49 -11.41 -26.78
CA ALA A 171 -13.08 -11.94 -28.06
C ALA A 171 -14.16 -12.84 -28.68
N ILE A 172 -14.12 -12.91 -30.02
CA ILE A 172 -14.97 -13.82 -30.79
C ILE A 172 -14.24 -14.25 -32.05
N ASP A 173 -14.37 -15.52 -32.40
CA ASP A 173 -13.97 -16.09 -33.69
C ASP A 173 -15.14 -16.13 -34.64
N ILE A 174 -14.97 -15.57 -35.83
CA ILE A 174 -15.99 -15.43 -36.88
C ILE A 174 -15.46 -16.10 -38.14
N ASP A 175 -16.35 -16.80 -38.89
CA ASP A 175 -16.03 -17.31 -40.22
C ASP A 175 -15.72 -16.14 -41.17
N ALA A 176 -14.48 -16.09 -41.66
CA ALA A 176 -14.04 -15.02 -42.55
C ALA A 176 -14.51 -15.20 -44.01
N ALA A 177 -14.84 -16.40 -44.45
CA ALA A 177 -15.21 -16.68 -45.84
C ALA A 177 -16.33 -15.77 -46.39
N PRO A 178 -17.42 -15.50 -45.63
CA PRO A 178 -18.47 -14.59 -46.07
C PRO A 178 -18.10 -13.09 -46.05
N LEU A 179 -16.95 -12.71 -45.43
CA LEU A 179 -16.60 -11.33 -45.15
C LEU A 179 -15.69 -10.67 -46.19
N HIS A 180 -15.28 -11.37 -47.24
CA HIS A 180 -14.29 -10.90 -48.21
C HIS A 180 -14.80 -9.87 -49.29
N ASN A 181 -16.04 -9.46 -49.21
CA ASN A 181 -16.70 -8.64 -50.24
C ASN A 181 -16.64 -7.12 -49.94
N GLY A 182 -15.60 -6.64 -49.30
CA GLY A 182 -15.40 -5.23 -48.98
C GLY A 182 -15.35 -4.94 -47.47
N PRO A 183 -15.32 -3.67 -47.06
CA PRO A 183 -15.30 -3.30 -45.69
C PRO A 183 -16.58 -3.75 -44.97
N VAL A 184 -16.40 -4.32 -43.79
CA VAL A 184 -17.48 -4.82 -42.91
C VAL A 184 -17.69 -3.83 -41.79
N GLU A 185 -18.89 -3.30 -41.69
CA GLU A 185 -19.27 -2.46 -40.56
C GLU A 185 -19.75 -3.30 -39.39
N LEU A 186 -19.35 -2.90 -38.19
CA LEU A 186 -19.76 -3.56 -36.96
C LEU A 186 -19.91 -2.58 -35.80
N LYS A 187 -20.57 -3.03 -34.75
CA LYS A 187 -20.75 -2.31 -33.51
C LYS A 187 -20.86 -3.29 -32.33
N PHE A 188 -20.44 -2.87 -31.17
CA PHE A 188 -20.58 -3.66 -29.96
C PHE A 188 -21.88 -3.30 -29.23
N VAL A 189 -22.44 -4.25 -28.53
CA VAL A 189 -23.64 -4.09 -27.73
C VAL A 189 -23.51 -4.82 -26.40
N ILE A 190 -24.05 -4.22 -25.35
CA ILE A 190 -24.20 -4.90 -24.04
C ILE A 190 -25.54 -5.62 -24.04
N THR A 191 -25.52 -6.89 -23.70
CA THR A 191 -26.72 -7.74 -23.57
C THR A 191 -26.88 -8.23 -22.15
N ASP A 192 -28.08 -8.55 -21.75
CA ASP A 192 -28.36 -9.30 -20.54
C ASP A 192 -28.12 -10.82 -20.73
N ALA A 193 -28.37 -11.60 -19.67
CA ALA A 193 -28.17 -13.03 -19.69
C ALA A 193 -29.09 -13.78 -20.72
N SER A 194 -30.18 -13.17 -21.15
CA SER A 194 -31.08 -13.70 -22.18
C SER A 194 -30.61 -13.39 -23.60
N GLY A 195 -29.63 -12.54 -23.78
CA GLY A 195 -29.13 -12.05 -25.06
C GLY A 195 -29.86 -10.80 -25.58
N SER A 196 -30.76 -10.22 -24.78
CA SER A 196 -31.46 -8.98 -25.14
C SER A 196 -30.52 -7.76 -25.01
N ILE A 197 -30.44 -6.94 -26.06
CA ILE A 197 -29.58 -5.74 -26.10
C ILE A 197 -30.13 -4.73 -25.11
N GLN A 198 -29.26 -4.31 -24.20
CA GLN A 198 -29.52 -3.29 -23.19
C GLN A 198 -28.93 -1.94 -23.59
N LEU A 199 -27.76 -1.94 -24.24
CA LEU A 199 -27.04 -0.73 -24.60
C LEU A 199 -26.23 -0.92 -25.88
N TRP A 200 -26.26 0.09 -26.73
CA TRP A 200 -25.45 0.15 -27.95
C TRP A 200 -24.17 0.96 -27.70
N GLU A 201 -23.08 0.55 -28.35
CA GLU A 201 -21.84 1.34 -28.36
C GLU A 201 -22.08 2.77 -28.87
N CYS A 202 -21.50 3.75 -28.22
CA CYS A 202 -21.57 5.14 -28.63
C CYS A 202 -20.72 5.41 -29.89
N GLY A 203 -21.02 6.47 -30.62
CA GLY A 203 -20.25 6.90 -31.79
C GLY A 203 -20.66 6.19 -33.10
N TYR A 204 -19.79 6.29 -34.12
CA TYR A 204 -20.00 5.71 -35.43
C TYR A 204 -19.80 4.20 -35.47
N ASN A 205 -20.29 3.52 -36.51
CA ASN A 205 -19.97 2.12 -36.76
C ASN A 205 -18.47 1.96 -36.97
N ARG A 206 -17.91 0.87 -36.47
CA ARG A 206 -16.54 0.48 -36.79
C ARG A 206 -16.50 -0.19 -38.14
N SER A 207 -15.39 -0.06 -38.87
CA SER A 207 -15.18 -0.69 -40.15
C SER A 207 -13.88 -1.49 -40.10
N ILE A 208 -13.94 -2.75 -40.55
CA ILE A 208 -12.77 -3.60 -40.71
C ILE A 208 -12.69 -4.07 -42.18
N SER A 209 -11.47 -4.14 -42.70
CA SER A 209 -11.18 -4.71 -44.01
C SER A 209 -10.28 -5.93 -43.82
N LEU A 210 -10.67 -7.06 -44.42
CA LEU A 210 -9.90 -8.29 -44.28
C LEU A 210 -8.83 -8.38 -45.39
N PRO A 211 -7.58 -8.81 -45.04
CA PRO A 211 -6.60 -9.16 -46.05
C PRO A 211 -7.05 -10.42 -46.82
N THR A 212 -6.41 -10.70 -47.93
CA THR A 212 -6.59 -12.01 -48.58
C THR A 212 -6.08 -13.13 -47.65
N MET A 213 -6.92 -14.11 -47.40
CA MET A 213 -6.63 -15.19 -46.47
C MET A 213 -6.58 -16.54 -47.18
N SER A 214 -5.70 -17.41 -46.75
CA SER A 214 -5.64 -18.82 -47.13
C SER A 214 -6.38 -19.72 -46.14
N LYS A 215 -6.67 -20.94 -46.55
CA LYS A 215 -7.24 -21.95 -45.64
C LYS A 215 -6.29 -22.26 -44.50
N GLY A 216 -6.80 -22.32 -43.29
CA GLY A 216 -6.02 -22.56 -42.09
C GLY A 216 -5.39 -21.30 -41.47
N GLN A 217 -5.78 -20.12 -41.92
CA GLN A 217 -5.34 -18.84 -41.38
C GLN A 217 -6.34 -18.22 -40.41
N VAL A 218 -5.80 -17.58 -39.34
CA VAL A 218 -6.52 -16.69 -38.43
C VAL A 218 -5.93 -15.31 -38.55
N VAL A 219 -6.77 -14.31 -38.74
CA VAL A 219 -6.40 -12.90 -38.59
C VAL A 219 -7.00 -12.38 -37.29
N VAL A 220 -6.14 -11.86 -36.41
CA VAL A 220 -6.54 -11.31 -35.10
C VAL A 220 -6.48 -9.80 -35.15
N TYR A 221 -7.61 -9.15 -34.86
CA TYR A 221 -7.70 -7.69 -34.71
C TYR A 221 -7.92 -7.34 -33.24
N HIS A 222 -6.96 -6.66 -32.62
CA HIS A 222 -7.11 -6.01 -31.35
C HIS A 222 -7.66 -4.59 -31.59
N LEU A 223 -8.96 -4.42 -31.34
CA LEU A 223 -9.63 -3.14 -31.51
C LEU A 223 -9.48 -2.28 -30.23
N ASP A 224 -9.68 -0.98 -30.40
CA ASP A 224 -9.75 -0.06 -29.26
C ASP A 224 -10.95 -0.41 -28.37
N GLN A 225 -10.92 0.16 -27.15
CA GLN A 225 -12.00 0.01 -26.18
C GLN A 225 -13.36 0.34 -26.79
N ALA A 226 -14.36 -0.46 -26.47
CA ALA A 226 -15.75 -0.17 -26.80
C ALA A 226 -16.26 1.00 -25.94
N PHE A 227 -16.92 1.95 -26.56
CA PHE A 227 -17.38 3.18 -25.91
C PHE A 227 -18.84 3.05 -25.50
N PHE A 228 -19.04 2.79 -24.20
CA PHE A 228 -20.36 2.84 -23.59
C PHE A 228 -20.39 3.99 -22.56
N GLU A 229 -21.58 4.44 -22.22
CA GLU A 229 -21.75 5.39 -21.13
C GLU A 229 -21.25 4.76 -19.82
N ILE A 230 -20.28 5.40 -19.17
CA ILE A 230 -19.63 4.86 -17.98
C ILE A 230 -20.31 5.42 -16.74
N TYR A 231 -20.68 4.53 -15.82
CA TYR A 231 -21.03 4.90 -14.46
C TYR A 231 -19.76 4.97 -13.61
N ASN A 232 -19.56 6.10 -12.98
CA ASN A 232 -18.54 6.23 -11.95
C ASN A 232 -18.97 5.45 -10.71
N HIS A 233 -18.33 4.32 -10.47
CA HIS A 233 -18.56 3.55 -9.26
C HIS A 233 -18.21 4.38 -8.01
N LYS A 234 -19.10 4.40 -7.04
CA LYS A 234 -18.90 5.02 -5.73
C LYS A 234 -19.22 3.99 -4.67
N LEU A 235 -18.25 3.65 -3.84
CA LEU A 235 -18.38 2.60 -2.83
C LEU A 235 -18.13 3.17 -1.43
N ALA A 236 -18.82 2.61 -0.45
CA ALA A 236 -18.60 2.89 0.95
C ALA A 236 -17.93 1.70 1.65
N GLY A 237 -17.20 1.99 2.71
CA GLY A 237 -16.49 0.95 3.47
C GLY A 237 -16.23 1.31 4.91
N THR A 238 -15.68 0.34 5.62
CA THR A 238 -15.23 0.47 7.00
C THR A 238 -13.74 0.18 7.10
N LEU A 239 -13.03 0.97 7.91
CA LEU A 239 -11.67 0.70 8.35
C LEU A 239 -11.71 0.14 9.76
N ILE A 240 -11.09 -1.02 9.94
CA ILE A 240 -10.84 -1.60 11.26
C ILE A 240 -9.64 -2.55 11.21
N PRO A 241 -8.68 -2.45 12.15
CA PRO A 241 -7.62 -3.45 12.27
C PRO A 241 -8.20 -4.84 12.61
N VAL A 242 -7.62 -5.90 12.06
CA VAL A 242 -8.05 -7.26 12.40
C VAL A 242 -7.94 -7.49 13.91
N PHE A 243 -6.86 -7.05 14.53
CA PHE A 243 -6.66 -7.21 15.99
C PHE A 243 -7.75 -6.54 16.83
N SER A 244 -8.41 -5.51 16.31
CA SER A 244 -9.46 -4.77 17.02
C SER A 244 -10.84 -5.43 16.98
N LEU A 245 -11.03 -6.42 16.13
CA LEU A 245 -12.31 -7.14 16.01
C LEU A 245 -12.66 -7.88 17.30
N ARG A 246 -13.95 -7.91 17.61
CA ARG A 246 -14.50 -8.62 18.78
C ARG A 246 -15.74 -9.40 18.38
N SER A 247 -15.74 -10.69 18.71
CA SER A 247 -16.94 -11.53 18.71
C SER A 247 -17.11 -12.20 20.07
N LYS A 248 -18.25 -12.83 20.30
CA LYS A 248 -18.50 -13.60 21.54
C LYS A 248 -17.54 -14.77 21.71
N SER A 249 -16.95 -15.23 20.62
CA SER A 249 -16.06 -16.38 20.57
C SER A 249 -14.59 -16.03 20.29
N SER A 250 -14.22 -14.76 20.23
CA SER A 250 -12.83 -14.32 20.11
C SER A 250 -11.98 -14.74 21.31
N ALA A 251 -10.68 -14.66 21.17
CA ALA A 251 -9.71 -14.98 22.23
C ALA A 251 -8.97 -13.73 22.72
N GLY A 252 -9.66 -12.64 22.94
CA GLY A 252 -9.08 -11.38 23.42
C GLY A 252 -8.43 -10.52 22.34
N VAL A 253 -8.41 -10.97 21.10
CA VAL A 253 -7.92 -10.28 19.91
C VAL A 253 -8.72 -10.75 18.71
N GLY A 254 -8.90 -9.89 17.71
CA GLY A 254 -9.55 -10.29 16.47
C GLY A 254 -8.70 -11.28 15.67
N ASP A 255 -9.37 -12.17 14.96
CA ASP A 255 -8.78 -13.20 14.13
C ASP A 255 -9.48 -13.33 12.76
N PHE A 256 -9.03 -14.26 11.92
CA PHE A 256 -9.59 -14.44 10.58
C PHE A 256 -11.01 -15.01 10.56
N GLY A 257 -11.45 -15.64 11.62
CA GLY A 257 -12.86 -16.01 11.81
C GLY A 257 -13.72 -14.79 12.09
N ASP A 258 -13.25 -13.90 12.95
CA ASP A 258 -13.91 -12.62 13.22
C ASP A 258 -13.94 -11.72 11.98
N LEU A 259 -12.90 -11.80 11.12
CA LEU A 259 -12.87 -11.09 9.86
C LEU A 259 -14.03 -11.49 8.93
N LYS A 260 -14.35 -12.79 8.85
CA LYS A 260 -15.53 -13.25 8.07
C LYS A 260 -16.83 -12.69 8.64
N MET A 261 -16.98 -12.64 9.94
CA MET A 261 -18.15 -12.04 10.56
C MET A 261 -18.24 -10.53 10.27
N MET A 262 -17.12 -9.84 10.26
CA MET A 262 -17.07 -8.41 9.90
C MET A 262 -17.44 -8.17 8.43
N ILE A 263 -17.05 -9.06 7.54
CA ILE A 263 -17.50 -9.03 6.14
C ILE A 263 -19.03 -9.12 6.04
N ASP A 264 -19.66 -9.99 6.83
CA ASP A 264 -21.12 -10.09 6.87
C ASP A 264 -21.78 -8.78 7.34
N LEU A 265 -21.20 -8.11 8.34
CA LEU A 265 -21.70 -6.80 8.80
C LEU A 265 -21.57 -5.73 7.71
N VAL A 266 -20.46 -5.70 7.01
CA VAL A 266 -20.21 -4.79 5.88
C VAL A 266 -21.26 -5.01 4.78
N VAL A 267 -21.53 -6.26 4.41
CA VAL A 267 -22.57 -6.62 3.43
C VAL A 267 -23.95 -6.18 3.90
N LYS A 268 -24.30 -6.48 5.15
CA LYS A 268 -25.63 -6.18 5.71
C LYS A 268 -25.93 -4.68 5.69
N THR A 269 -24.91 -3.85 5.85
CA THR A 269 -25.04 -2.40 5.84
C THR A 269 -24.93 -1.77 4.44
N GLY A 270 -24.80 -2.57 3.39
CA GLY A 270 -24.68 -2.09 2.01
C GLY A 270 -23.30 -1.57 1.62
N GLN A 271 -22.31 -1.76 2.49
CA GLN A 271 -20.93 -1.43 2.21
C GLN A 271 -20.28 -2.47 1.28
N ARG A 272 -19.19 -2.07 0.60
CA ARG A 272 -18.48 -2.92 -0.36
C ARG A 272 -16.98 -2.98 -0.12
N VAL A 273 -16.46 -2.25 0.86
CA VAL A 273 -15.01 -2.21 1.15
C VAL A 273 -14.77 -2.43 2.63
N LEU A 274 -13.83 -3.28 2.95
CA LEU A 274 -13.31 -3.46 4.31
C LEU A 274 -11.81 -3.23 4.27
N GLN A 275 -11.36 -2.14 4.89
CA GLN A 275 -9.95 -1.78 4.97
C GLN A 275 -9.36 -2.25 6.29
N LEU A 276 -8.22 -2.93 6.20
CA LEU A 276 -7.47 -3.45 7.33
C LEU A 276 -6.16 -2.68 7.51
N LEU A 277 -5.53 -2.83 8.67
CA LEU A 277 -4.13 -2.46 8.88
C LEU A 277 -3.22 -3.66 8.53
N PRO A 278 -1.87 -3.47 8.51
CA PRO A 278 -0.95 -4.55 8.16
C PRO A 278 -1.15 -5.80 9.01
N ILE A 279 -1.09 -6.96 8.37
CA ILE A 279 -1.30 -8.27 9.01
C ILE A 279 -0.01 -9.07 9.21
N ASN A 280 1.11 -8.54 8.76
CA ASN A 280 2.41 -9.23 8.84
C ASN A 280 2.88 -9.42 10.27
N ASP A 281 3.73 -10.43 10.47
CA ASP A 281 4.33 -10.73 11.77
C ASP A 281 5.27 -9.60 12.21
N THR A 282 5.11 -9.15 13.46
CA THR A 282 5.87 -8.08 14.09
C THR A 282 6.64 -8.55 15.33
N THR A 283 6.78 -9.85 15.52
CA THR A 283 7.31 -10.43 16.77
C THR A 283 8.84 -10.27 16.87
N ILE A 284 9.27 -9.29 17.63
CA ILE A 284 10.67 -8.96 17.93
C ILE A 284 11.05 -9.37 19.35
N THR A 285 10.28 -8.94 20.34
CA THR A 285 10.62 -9.05 21.77
C THR A 285 9.67 -9.95 22.56
N HIS A 286 8.58 -10.38 21.96
CA HIS A 286 7.44 -11.03 22.63
C HIS A 286 6.79 -10.16 23.72
N THR A 287 6.97 -8.85 23.65
CA THR A 287 6.35 -7.89 24.57
C THR A 287 5.32 -7.03 23.83
N TRP A 288 4.58 -6.22 24.58
CA TRP A 288 3.59 -5.30 24.03
C TRP A 288 4.14 -4.31 22.99
N THR A 289 5.47 -4.07 22.99
CA THR A 289 6.12 -3.21 21.97
C THR A 289 6.01 -3.78 20.57
N ASP A 290 5.78 -5.09 20.45
CA ASP A 290 5.54 -5.77 19.17
C ASP A 290 4.11 -5.54 18.62
N SER A 291 3.26 -4.85 19.37
CA SER A 291 1.90 -4.53 18.95
C SER A 291 1.82 -3.56 17.76
N TYR A 292 2.91 -2.92 17.41
CA TYR A 292 3.01 -1.96 16.30
C TYR A 292 2.95 -2.67 14.94
N PRO A 293 1.83 -2.55 14.19
CA PRO A 293 1.60 -3.38 13.00
C PRO A 293 2.50 -3.03 11.81
N TYR A 294 3.11 -1.85 11.79
CA TYR A 294 3.99 -1.39 10.71
C TYR A 294 5.44 -1.85 10.87
N SER A 295 5.80 -2.44 12.01
CA SER A 295 7.17 -2.92 12.28
C SER A 295 7.31 -4.41 12.03
N CYS A 296 7.06 -4.84 10.78
CA CYS A 296 7.10 -6.26 10.44
C CYS A 296 8.51 -6.83 10.43
N ILE A 297 8.60 -8.11 10.79
CA ILE A 297 9.82 -8.92 10.68
C ILE A 297 9.93 -9.67 9.36
N SER A 298 8.85 -9.72 8.59
CA SER A 298 8.78 -10.35 7.28
C SER A 298 7.72 -9.67 6.43
N ILE A 299 8.04 -9.42 5.17
CA ILE A 299 7.06 -8.92 4.20
C ILE A 299 6.08 -10.00 3.72
N PHE A 300 6.28 -11.24 4.13
CA PHE A 300 5.48 -12.39 3.72
C PHE A 300 4.66 -13.00 4.87
N ALA A 301 5.31 -13.25 6.00
CA ALA A 301 4.71 -13.98 7.11
C ALA A 301 3.59 -13.19 7.79
N ILE A 302 2.53 -13.91 8.16
CA ILE A 302 1.37 -13.37 8.86
C ILE A 302 1.56 -13.51 10.36
N HIS A 303 1.08 -12.53 11.13
CA HIS A 303 1.19 -12.54 12.60
C HIS A 303 0.38 -13.68 13.22
N PRO A 304 0.98 -14.53 14.07
CA PRO A 304 0.31 -15.67 14.67
C PRO A 304 -0.95 -15.35 15.48
N GLN A 305 -1.07 -14.14 16.02
CA GLN A 305 -2.26 -13.73 16.79
C GLN A 305 -3.57 -13.80 15.99
N TYR A 306 -3.50 -13.78 14.65
CA TYR A 306 -4.69 -13.79 13.78
C TYR A 306 -5.24 -15.19 13.51
N ALA A 307 -4.60 -16.26 14.00
CA ALA A 307 -5.11 -17.61 13.88
C ALA A 307 -6.49 -17.76 14.55
N ASP A 308 -7.46 -18.21 13.78
CA ASP A 308 -8.76 -18.62 14.30
C ASP A 308 -8.67 -20.04 14.86
N LEU A 309 -8.61 -20.18 16.17
CA LEU A 309 -8.49 -21.47 16.84
C LEU A 309 -9.76 -22.32 16.73
N ARG A 310 -10.92 -21.70 16.49
CA ARG A 310 -12.22 -22.39 16.34
C ARG A 310 -12.30 -23.23 15.08
N ALA A 311 -11.58 -22.80 14.03
CA ALA A 311 -11.53 -23.49 12.75
C ALA A 311 -10.49 -24.63 12.70
N LEU A 312 -9.78 -24.86 13.81
CA LEU A 312 -8.77 -25.89 13.92
C LEU A 312 -9.32 -27.10 14.69
N PRO A 313 -8.70 -28.29 14.54
CA PRO A 313 -9.05 -29.44 15.35
C PRO A 313 -8.95 -29.14 16.84
N ALA A 314 -9.87 -29.70 17.62
CA ALA A 314 -9.83 -29.58 19.08
C ALA A 314 -8.58 -30.27 19.66
N LEU A 315 -8.05 -29.72 20.75
CA LEU A 315 -6.99 -30.39 21.49
C LEU A 315 -7.49 -31.74 22.03
N ALA A 316 -6.66 -32.77 21.96
CA ALA A 316 -7.03 -34.13 22.35
C ALA A 316 -7.19 -34.26 23.87
N ASP A 317 -6.35 -33.56 24.63
CA ASP A 317 -6.41 -33.58 26.07
C ASP A 317 -7.58 -32.76 26.63
N GLU A 318 -8.40 -33.34 27.51
CA GLU A 318 -9.59 -32.67 28.05
C GLU A 318 -9.23 -31.53 29.02
N ALA A 319 -8.17 -31.68 29.80
CA ALA A 319 -7.71 -30.65 30.72
C ALA A 319 -7.19 -29.44 29.95
N ASP A 320 -6.47 -29.67 28.83
CA ASP A 320 -6.00 -28.61 27.92
C ASP A 320 -7.19 -27.88 27.26
N ARG A 321 -8.22 -28.61 26.84
CA ARG A 321 -9.44 -27.96 26.26
C ARG A 321 -10.12 -27.07 27.29
N LYS A 322 -10.33 -27.55 28.52
CA LYS A 322 -10.98 -26.79 29.59
C LYS A 322 -10.17 -25.57 29.99
N SER A 323 -8.86 -25.71 30.16
CA SER A 323 -7.99 -24.60 30.54
C SER A 323 -7.89 -23.55 29.41
N SER A 324 -7.83 -24.00 28.15
CA SER A 324 -7.81 -23.10 27.00
C SER A 324 -9.11 -22.33 26.88
N GLU A 325 -10.26 -22.94 27.06
CA GLU A 325 -11.54 -22.25 27.01
C GLU A 325 -11.70 -21.23 28.14
N ALA A 326 -11.28 -21.59 29.38
CA ALA A 326 -11.28 -20.66 30.50
C ALA A 326 -10.40 -19.41 30.22
N GLU A 327 -9.20 -19.62 29.68
CA GLU A 327 -8.28 -18.53 29.35
C GLU A 327 -8.81 -17.68 28.16
N ARG A 328 -9.38 -18.33 27.16
CA ARG A 328 -10.05 -17.61 26.04
C ARG A 328 -11.12 -16.66 26.56
N GLN A 329 -12.01 -17.15 27.44
CA GLN A 329 -13.08 -16.34 28.04
C GLN A 329 -12.52 -15.19 28.88
N ARG A 330 -11.48 -15.45 29.68
CA ARG A 330 -10.81 -14.43 30.48
C ARG A 330 -10.25 -13.30 29.58
N LEU A 331 -9.51 -13.66 28.54
CA LEU A 331 -8.92 -12.72 27.61
C LEU A 331 -9.99 -11.96 26.81
N ASN A 332 -11.07 -12.66 26.42
CA ASN A 332 -12.15 -12.02 25.65
C ASN A 332 -12.96 -11.01 26.46
N ALA A 333 -12.99 -11.15 27.77
CA ALA A 333 -13.66 -10.22 28.67
C ALA A 333 -12.90 -8.88 28.86
N LEU A 334 -11.62 -8.82 28.48
CA LEU A 334 -10.81 -7.61 28.63
C LEU A 334 -11.29 -6.50 27.71
N PRO A 335 -11.35 -5.24 28.18
CA PRO A 335 -11.80 -4.12 27.37
C PRO A 335 -10.82 -3.74 26.25
N GLN A 336 -9.54 -3.98 26.46
CA GLN A 336 -8.45 -3.74 25.51
C GLN A 336 -7.65 -5.03 25.31
N ILE A 337 -6.77 -5.03 24.30
CA ILE A 337 -5.92 -6.19 24.03
C ILE A 337 -4.78 -6.23 25.03
N ASP A 338 -4.65 -7.35 25.75
CA ASP A 338 -3.40 -7.71 26.42
C ASP A 338 -2.54 -8.49 25.43
N TYR A 339 -1.68 -7.76 24.72
CA TYR A 339 -0.90 -8.31 23.62
C TYR A 339 -0.03 -9.51 24.05
N GLU A 340 0.64 -9.40 25.19
CA GLU A 340 1.52 -10.48 25.67
C GLU A 340 0.73 -11.74 26.07
N ALA A 341 -0.34 -11.55 26.80
CA ALA A 341 -1.18 -12.67 27.23
C ALA A 341 -1.86 -13.39 26.07
N VAL A 342 -2.40 -12.63 25.11
CA VAL A 342 -3.03 -13.18 23.90
C VAL A 342 -2.03 -13.97 23.07
N ASN A 343 -0.87 -13.40 22.79
CA ASN A 343 0.14 -14.06 21.96
C ASN A 343 0.71 -15.31 22.64
N ARG A 344 0.94 -15.24 23.96
CA ARG A 344 1.34 -16.40 24.74
C ARG A 344 0.30 -17.51 24.68
N PHE A 345 -0.96 -17.17 24.84
CA PHE A 345 -2.07 -18.13 24.74
C PHE A 345 -2.18 -18.77 23.35
N LYS A 346 -2.19 -17.96 22.30
CA LYS A 346 -2.32 -18.46 20.93
C LYS A 346 -1.14 -19.34 20.52
N LEU A 347 0.09 -18.92 20.81
CA LEU A 347 1.28 -19.71 20.49
C LEU A 347 1.32 -21.03 21.26
N ALA A 348 0.97 -21.01 22.55
CA ALA A 348 0.90 -22.25 23.36
C ALA A 348 -0.14 -23.22 22.81
N TYR A 349 -1.31 -22.75 22.42
CA TYR A 349 -2.35 -23.57 21.79
C TYR A 349 -1.87 -24.16 20.46
N LEU A 350 -1.30 -23.34 19.59
CA LEU A 350 -0.78 -23.78 18.29
C LEU A 350 0.36 -24.79 18.45
N GLN A 351 1.18 -24.66 19.47
CA GLN A 351 2.25 -25.60 19.74
C GLN A 351 1.72 -26.97 20.20
N LYS A 352 0.72 -27.00 21.07
CA LYS A 352 0.04 -28.25 21.44
C LYS A 352 -0.61 -28.90 20.22
N LEU A 353 -1.27 -28.11 19.40
CA LEU A 353 -1.89 -28.61 18.17
C LEU A 353 -0.85 -29.12 17.16
N TYR A 354 0.29 -28.45 17.03
CA TYR A 354 1.39 -28.92 16.19
C TYR A 354 1.93 -30.28 16.64
N LEU A 355 2.10 -30.49 17.93
CA LEU A 355 2.52 -31.77 18.47
C LEU A 355 1.49 -32.89 18.18
N GLN A 356 0.20 -32.54 18.18
CA GLN A 356 -0.91 -33.45 17.89
C GLN A 356 -1.08 -33.72 16.40
N GLU A 357 -1.15 -32.69 15.56
CA GLU A 357 -1.57 -32.76 14.16
C GLU A 357 -0.44 -32.45 13.16
N GLY A 358 0.69 -31.91 13.61
CA GLY A 358 1.71 -31.35 12.72
C GLY A 358 2.24 -32.34 11.70
N LYS A 359 2.57 -33.55 12.15
CA LYS A 359 3.09 -34.61 11.25
C LYS A 359 2.08 -35.02 10.18
N LYS A 360 0.80 -35.05 10.52
CA LYS A 360 -0.28 -35.36 9.57
C LYS A 360 -0.49 -34.20 8.59
N THR A 361 -0.55 -33.01 9.09
CA THR A 361 -0.73 -31.78 8.28
C THR A 361 0.42 -31.61 7.27
N MET A 362 1.66 -31.76 7.70
CA MET A 362 2.84 -31.63 6.84
C MET A 362 2.95 -32.70 5.73
N LYS A 363 2.21 -33.81 5.85
CA LYS A 363 2.10 -34.85 4.82
C LYS A 363 0.97 -34.59 3.83
N SER A 364 0.06 -33.70 4.13
CA SER A 364 -1.09 -33.38 3.25
C SER A 364 -0.64 -32.78 1.92
N ALA A 365 -1.48 -32.95 0.89
CA ALA A 365 -1.22 -32.39 -0.44
C ALA A 365 -1.25 -30.84 -0.39
N GLU A 366 -2.15 -30.30 0.39
CA GLU A 366 -2.33 -28.86 0.58
C GLU A 366 -1.11 -28.22 1.21
N PHE A 367 -0.56 -28.82 2.27
CA PHE A 367 0.68 -28.32 2.88
C PHE A 367 1.87 -28.44 1.91
N LYS A 368 2.00 -29.51 1.19
CA LYS A 368 3.10 -29.69 0.22
C LYS A 368 3.03 -28.64 -0.89
N ALA A 369 1.85 -28.36 -1.40
CA ALA A 369 1.64 -27.29 -2.39
C ALA A 369 2.04 -25.92 -1.82
N PHE A 370 1.54 -25.59 -0.63
CA PHE A 370 1.90 -24.36 0.09
C PHE A 370 3.43 -24.27 0.30
N PHE A 371 4.05 -25.31 0.78
CA PHE A 371 5.49 -25.32 1.03
C PHE A 371 6.29 -25.14 -0.26
N GLN A 372 5.90 -25.82 -1.33
CA GLN A 372 6.56 -25.68 -2.63
C GLN A 372 6.46 -24.24 -3.16
N GLU A 373 5.34 -23.58 -2.97
CA GLU A 373 5.11 -22.21 -3.40
C GLU A 373 5.88 -21.19 -2.56
N THR A 374 6.01 -21.43 -1.25
CA THR A 374 6.46 -20.44 -0.28
C THR A 374 7.85 -20.68 0.28
N GLN A 375 8.50 -21.82 0.00
CA GLN A 375 9.77 -22.23 0.61
C GLN A 375 10.87 -21.17 0.54
N ASN A 376 10.86 -20.32 -0.48
CA ASN A 376 11.90 -19.29 -0.67
C ASN A 376 11.91 -18.25 0.45
N TRP A 377 10.75 -17.96 1.04
CA TRP A 377 10.65 -17.05 2.17
C TRP A 377 10.30 -17.77 3.48
N LEU A 378 9.53 -18.86 3.40
CA LEU A 378 9.05 -19.58 4.58
C LEU A 378 10.19 -20.22 5.36
N ILE A 379 11.13 -20.84 4.68
CA ILE A 379 12.29 -21.47 5.31
C ILE A 379 13.13 -20.44 6.06
N PRO A 380 13.61 -19.35 5.43
CA PRO A 380 14.36 -18.32 6.18
C PRO A 380 13.57 -17.69 7.32
N TYR A 381 12.28 -17.42 7.13
CA TYR A 381 11.44 -16.87 8.19
C TYR A 381 11.36 -17.80 9.40
N ALA A 382 11.15 -19.10 9.17
CA ALA A 382 11.07 -20.08 10.25
C ALA A 382 12.40 -20.24 10.98
N GLN A 383 13.51 -20.24 10.23
CA GLN A 383 14.86 -20.27 10.80
C GLN A 383 15.15 -19.01 11.62
N TYR A 384 14.82 -17.84 11.11
CA TYR A 384 14.93 -16.56 11.82
C TYR A 384 14.14 -16.59 13.13
N SER A 385 12.90 -17.04 13.09
CA SER A 385 12.03 -17.11 14.26
C SER A 385 12.57 -18.07 15.33
N TYR A 386 13.06 -19.21 14.89
CA TYR A 386 13.74 -20.17 15.76
C TYR A 386 15.00 -19.58 16.42
N LEU A 387 15.85 -18.91 15.63
CA LEU A 387 17.10 -18.31 16.14
C LEU A 387 16.82 -17.13 17.07
N ARG A 388 15.84 -16.27 16.75
CA ARG A 388 15.39 -15.22 17.64
C ARG A 388 15.01 -15.78 19.01
N ASP A 389 14.20 -16.83 19.03
CA ASP A 389 13.72 -17.43 20.29
C ASP A 389 14.85 -18.16 21.02
N LYS A 390 15.73 -18.84 20.29
CA LYS A 390 16.92 -19.51 20.85
C LYS A 390 17.90 -18.54 21.51
N TYR A 391 18.20 -17.43 20.88
CA TYR A 391 19.12 -16.41 21.38
C TYR A 391 18.46 -15.39 22.31
N GLY A 392 17.13 -15.39 22.39
CA GLY A 392 16.37 -14.43 23.20
C GLY A 392 16.46 -12.99 22.69
N THR A 393 16.83 -12.79 21.44
CA THR A 393 16.91 -11.49 20.79
C THR A 393 16.73 -11.62 19.29
N ALA A 394 16.02 -10.65 18.69
CA ALA A 394 15.91 -10.51 17.24
C ALA A 394 17.11 -9.79 16.61
N ASP A 395 17.96 -9.17 17.39
CA ASP A 395 19.18 -8.54 16.92
C ASP A 395 20.16 -9.64 16.45
N PHE A 396 20.04 -9.99 15.19
CA PHE A 396 20.86 -11.05 14.57
C PHE A 396 22.36 -10.71 14.57
N THR A 397 22.76 -9.46 14.75
CA THR A 397 24.17 -9.09 14.86
C THR A 397 24.81 -9.66 16.15
N GLN A 398 23.98 -9.98 17.13
CA GLN A 398 24.38 -10.61 18.41
C GLN A 398 24.31 -12.15 18.37
N TRP A 399 23.80 -12.75 17.31
CA TRP A 399 23.76 -14.21 17.17
C TRP A 399 25.14 -14.76 16.88
N LYS A 400 25.62 -15.62 17.74
CA LYS A 400 27.01 -16.07 17.71
C LYS A 400 27.41 -16.77 16.41
N ASP A 401 26.53 -17.63 15.87
CA ASP A 401 26.88 -18.52 14.76
C ASP A 401 26.05 -18.22 13.49
N HIS A 402 25.09 -17.30 13.54
CA HIS A 402 24.10 -17.08 12.47
C HIS A 402 23.81 -15.59 12.22
N ASN A 403 24.80 -14.72 12.43
CA ASN A 403 24.63 -13.27 12.25
C ASN A 403 24.43 -12.84 10.80
N THR A 404 24.72 -13.72 9.85
CA THR A 404 24.41 -13.55 8.44
C THR A 404 23.73 -14.82 7.92
N TRP A 405 22.72 -14.64 7.07
CA TRP A 405 22.06 -15.76 6.43
C TRP A 405 22.90 -16.31 5.27
N ASN A 406 23.00 -17.62 5.16
CA ASN A 406 23.70 -18.30 4.08
C ASN A 406 23.08 -19.68 3.77
N GLU A 407 23.46 -20.27 2.65
CA GLU A 407 22.89 -21.54 2.17
C GLU A 407 23.23 -22.73 3.08
N ASP A 408 24.41 -22.75 3.71
CA ASP A 408 24.80 -23.83 4.62
C ASP A 408 23.89 -23.84 5.86
N ASP A 409 23.60 -22.67 6.43
CA ASP A 409 22.64 -22.53 7.52
C ASP A 409 21.24 -22.96 7.11
N ARG A 410 20.81 -22.59 5.89
CA ARG A 410 19.55 -23.04 5.33
C ARG A 410 19.43 -24.55 5.30
N GLN A 411 20.46 -25.24 4.84
CA GLN A 411 20.48 -26.69 4.77
C GLN A 411 20.55 -27.35 6.15
N ASN A 412 21.36 -26.83 7.05
CA ASN A 412 21.55 -27.40 8.39
C ASN A 412 20.31 -27.23 9.28
N LEU A 413 19.75 -26.04 9.33
CA LEU A 413 18.58 -25.76 10.17
C LEU A 413 17.27 -26.37 9.61
N SER A 414 17.22 -26.67 8.31
CA SER A 414 16.09 -27.32 7.66
C SER A 414 16.24 -28.83 7.53
N ASN A 415 17.29 -29.41 8.09
CA ASN A 415 17.51 -30.85 8.07
C ASN A 415 16.56 -31.56 9.06
N SER A 416 15.64 -32.36 8.52
CA SER A 416 14.62 -33.11 9.30
C SER A 416 15.16 -34.10 10.33
N ARG A 417 16.47 -34.38 10.29
CA ARG A 417 17.14 -35.26 11.26
C ARG A 417 17.68 -34.55 12.48
N THR A 418 17.62 -33.22 12.51
CA THR A 418 18.10 -32.42 13.64
C THR A 418 16.97 -32.11 14.61
N LYS A 419 17.32 -31.93 15.88
CA LYS A 419 16.34 -31.50 16.90
C LYS A 419 15.79 -30.11 16.62
N ALA A 420 16.58 -29.21 16.07
CA ALA A 420 16.19 -27.87 15.71
C ALA A 420 15.07 -27.84 14.65
N TYR A 421 15.03 -28.84 13.78
CA TYR A 421 14.03 -28.91 12.71
C TYR A 421 12.58 -28.91 13.24
N GLU A 422 12.28 -29.59 14.35
CA GLU A 422 10.93 -29.60 14.90
C GLU A 422 10.46 -28.22 15.34
N GLU A 423 11.36 -27.43 15.90
CA GLU A 423 11.09 -26.05 16.32
C GLU A 423 10.98 -25.11 15.10
N VAL A 424 11.81 -25.32 14.06
CA VAL A 424 11.70 -24.60 12.79
C VAL A 424 10.39 -24.95 12.07
N ALA A 425 10.08 -26.24 11.97
CA ALA A 425 8.88 -26.73 11.28
C ALA A 425 7.57 -26.32 11.97
N PHE A 426 7.58 -26.01 13.25
CA PHE A 426 6.46 -25.38 13.91
C PHE A 426 6.03 -24.10 13.23
N TYR A 427 6.97 -23.26 12.81
CA TYR A 427 6.65 -22.02 12.09
C TYR A 427 6.13 -22.26 10.67
N TYR A 428 6.54 -23.37 10.00
CA TYR A 428 5.92 -23.80 8.75
C TYR A 428 4.43 -24.12 8.95
N PHE A 429 4.13 -24.88 10.00
CA PHE A 429 2.77 -25.24 10.37
C PHE A 429 1.91 -24.00 10.67
N VAL A 430 2.41 -23.07 11.48
CA VAL A 430 1.70 -21.85 11.85
C VAL A 430 1.39 -21.00 10.63
N GLN A 431 2.36 -20.78 9.75
CA GLN A 431 2.16 -19.97 8.53
C GLN A 431 1.23 -20.64 7.53
N PHE A 432 1.24 -21.98 7.44
CA PHE A 432 0.27 -22.71 6.65
C PHE A 432 -1.17 -22.49 7.15
N VAL A 433 -1.39 -22.58 8.46
CA VAL A 433 -2.69 -22.32 9.08
C VAL A 433 -3.15 -20.89 8.76
N LEU A 434 -2.30 -19.90 8.99
CA LEU A 434 -2.62 -18.50 8.81
C LEU A 434 -2.90 -18.16 7.35
N SER A 435 -2.06 -18.63 6.43
CA SER A 435 -2.26 -18.40 4.99
C SER A 435 -3.55 -19.03 4.50
N SER A 436 -3.87 -20.24 4.94
CA SER A 436 -5.10 -20.94 4.57
C SER A 436 -6.33 -20.21 5.08
N GLN A 437 -6.30 -19.72 6.32
CA GLN A 437 -7.42 -18.99 6.92
C GLN A 437 -7.61 -17.61 6.29
N MET A 438 -6.53 -16.88 6.01
CA MET A 438 -6.63 -15.58 5.35
C MET A 438 -7.11 -15.69 3.91
N LYS A 439 -6.62 -16.69 3.15
CA LYS A 439 -7.14 -16.97 1.80
C LYS A 439 -8.63 -17.30 1.83
N ALA A 440 -9.07 -18.12 2.79
CA ALA A 440 -10.49 -18.44 2.95
C ALA A 440 -11.34 -17.20 3.28
N ALA A 441 -10.84 -16.28 4.10
CA ALA A 441 -11.51 -15.02 4.38
C ALA A 441 -11.58 -14.11 3.14
N HIS A 442 -10.51 -14.06 2.36
CA HIS A 442 -10.45 -13.30 1.10
C HIS A 442 -11.44 -13.86 0.06
N ASP A 443 -11.48 -15.18 -0.13
CA ASP A 443 -12.43 -15.82 -1.03
C ASP A 443 -13.88 -15.56 -0.59
N TYR A 444 -14.13 -15.62 0.71
CA TYR A 444 -15.44 -15.28 1.27
C TYR A 444 -15.85 -13.83 0.97
N ALA A 445 -14.92 -12.88 1.13
CA ALA A 445 -15.16 -11.48 0.79
C ALA A 445 -15.51 -11.31 -0.69
N LYS A 446 -14.75 -11.94 -1.60
CA LYS A 446 -15.04 -11.93 -3.05
C LYS A 446 -16.43 -12.45 -3.36
N GLN A 447 -16.80 -13.61 -2.81
CA GLN A 447 -18.14 -14.20 -3.01
C GLN A 447 -19.25 -13.25 -2.55
N LYS A 448 -19.01 -12.48 -1.49
CA LYS A 448 -19.96 -11.50 -0.94
C LYS A 448 -19.92 -10.14 -1.66
N GLY A 449 -19.05 -9.95 -2.64
CA GLY A 449 -18.89 -8.68 -3.33
C GLY A 449 -18.24 -7.61 -2.48
N VAL A 450 -17.34 -7.99 -1.59
CA VAL A 450 -16.59 -7.09 -0.70
C VAL A 450 -15.13 -7.06 -1.08
N ILE A 451 -14.60 -5.86 -1.26
CA ILE A 451 -13.18 -5.61 -1.51
C ILE A 451 -12.46 -5.61 -0.16
N LEU A 452 -11.54 -6.55 0.04
CA LEU A 452 -10.58 -6.43 1.14
C LEU A 452 -9.44 -5.51 0.70
N LYS A 453 -9.27 -4.41 1.42
CA LYS A 453 -8.21 -3.43 1.19
C LYS A 453 -7.15 -3.58 2.27
N GLY A 454 -5.95 -4.03 1.87
CA GLY A 454 -4.80 -4.18 2.75
C GLY A 454 -4.04 -2.87 2.95
N ASP A 455 -3.04 -2.94 3.79
CA ASP A 455 -2.13 -1.83 4.08
C ASP A 455 -0.70 -2.36 4.00
N ILE A 456 0.14 -1.72 3.20
CA ILE A 456 1.51 -2.14 2.96
C ILE A 456 2.45 -1.10 3.57
N PRO A 457 3.12 -1.44 4.69
CA PRO A 457 4.05 -0.52 5.36
C PRO A 457 5.18 -0.05 4.47
N ILE A 458 5.63 1.19 4.64
CA ILE A 458 6.81 1.69 3.93
C ILE A 458 8.09 0.99 4.38
N GLY A 459 8.19 0.61 5.63
CA GLY A 459 9.40 0.03 6.22
C GLY A 459 9.27 -1.43 6.61
N VAL A 460 10.37 -1.94 7.14
CA VAL A 460 10.48 -3.20 7.87
C VAL A 460 11.30 -2.96 9.12
N ASN A 461 11.16 -3.81 10.13
CA ASN A 461 11.99 -3.69 11.33
C ASN A 461 13.49 -3.83 10.98
N ARG A 462 14.31 -3.04 11.65
CA ARG A 462 15.77 -3.04 11.46
C ARG A 462 16.40 -4.43 11.65
N TYR A 463 15.83 -5.23 12.53
CA TYR A 463 16.24 -6.59 12.85
C TYR A 463 15.30 -7.64 12.23
N SER A 464 14.65 -7.32 11.13
CA SER A 464 13.75 -8.22 10.42
C SER A 464 14.49 -9.37 9.72
N CYS A 465 13.74 -10.42 9.41
CA CYS A 465 14.20 -11.48 8.55
C CYS A 465 14.62 -10.98 7.16
N ASP A 466 13.90 -9.97 6.62
CA ASP A 466 14.23 -9.37 5.32
C ASP A 466 15.61 -8.72 5.31
N VAL A 467 15.96 -7.97 6.35
CA VAL A 467 17.28 -7.35 6.50
C VAL A 467 18.35 -8.41 6.71
N TRP A 468 18.07 -9.45 7.50
CA TRP A 468 18.98 -10.56 7.73
C TRP A 468 19.31 -11.32 6.44
N MET A 469 18.32 -11.56 5.58
CA MET A 469 18.48 -12.27 4.32
C MET A 469 19.14 -11.45 3.21
N GLU A 470 18.69 -10.21 3.05
CA GLU A 470 19.02 -9.37 1.90
C GLU A 470 19.48 -7.97 2.33
N PRO A 471 20.54 -7.87 3.17
CA PRO A 471 20.99 -6.60 3.74
C PRO A 471 21.41 -5.56 2.71
N LYS A 472 21.75 -5.97 1.49
CA LYS A 472 22.14 -5.08 0.37
C LYS A 472 21.08 -4.05 0.01
N TYR A 473 19.81 -4.37 0.23
CA TYR A 473 18.69 -3.48 -0.10
C TYR A 473 18.42 -2.39 0.94
N PHE A 474 19.14 -2.39 2.06
CA PHE A 474 18.88 -1.51 3.19
C PHE A 474 20.08 -0.68 3.60
N ASN A 475 19.84 0.57 3.96
CA ASN A 475 20.83 1.46 4.58
C ASN A 475 20.65 1.38 6.10
N LEU A 476 21.55 0.67 6.77
CA LEU A 476 21.49 0.45 8.21
C LEU A 476 22.05 1.62 9.03
N ASP A 477 22.72 2.56 8.37
CA ASP A 477 23.25 3.79 8.94
C ASP A 477 22.23 4.94 8.98
N GLY A 478 21.03 4.72 8.48
CA GLY A 478 19.93 5.68 8.47
C GLY A 478 18.68 5.15 9.17
N GLN A 479 17.81 6.07 9.58
CA GLN A 479 16.49 5.80 10.14
C GLN A 479 15.45 6.52 9.33
N ALA A 480 14.42 5.80 8.87
CA ALA A 480 13.29 6.41 8.20
C ALA A 480 12.38 7.13 9.21
N GLY A 481 11.81 8.22 8.78
CA GLY A 481 10.86 8.99 9.58
C GLY A 481 10.11 10.02 8.75
N ALA A 482 9.54 10.99 9.43
CA ALA A 482 8.86 12.14 8.83
C ALA A 482 9.43 13.45 9.42
N PRO A 483 9.52 14.51 8.59
CA PRO A 483 9.91 15.84 9.09
C PRO A 483 8.84 16.38 10.06
N PRO A 484 9.15 17.43 10.82
CA PRO A 484 8.18 18.14 11.66
C PRO A 484 6.92 18.52 10.86
N ASP A 485 5.77 18.20 11.44
CA ASP A 485 4.45 18.45 10.86
C ASP A 485 3.39 18.64 11.97
N ASP A 486 2.11 18.61 11.59
CA ASP A 486 0.99 18.74 12.53
C ASP A 486 0.87 17.56 13.51
N PHE A 487 1.47 16.40 13.19
CA PHE A 487 1.48 15.23 14.07
C PHE A 487 2.60 15.28 15.12
N SER A 488 3.73 15.90 14.79
CA SER A 488 4.89 15.98 15.70
C SER A 488 5.80 17.19 15.37
N VAL A 489 5.99 18.07 16.35
CA VAL A 489 6.88 19.25 16.23
C VAL A 489 8.37 18.89 16.11
N ASN A 490 8.77 17.73 16.60
CA ASN A 490 10.14 17.22 16.54
C ASN A 490 10.38 16.26 15.37
N GLY A 491 9.38 16.09 14.49
CA GLY A 491 9.36 15.03 13.49
C GLY A 491 9.08 13.67 14.11
N GLN A 492 8.96 12.68 13.26
CA GLN A 492 8.77 11.28 13.68
C GLN A 492 10.02 10.49 13.30
N ASN A 493 10.52 9.68 14.22
CA ASN A 493 11.57 8.70 13.96
C ASN A 493 10.96 7.30 14.07
N TRP A 494 10.76 6.65 12.92
CA TRP A 494 10.17 5.29 12.88
C TRP A 494 11.20 4.19 13.15
N GLY A 495 12.49 4.52 13.08
CA GLY A 495 13.58 3.60 13.39
C GLY A 495 13.88 2.55 12.28
N PHE A 496 13.08 2.49 11.22
CA PHE A 496 13.28 1.56 10.11
C PHE A 496 14.56 1.92 9.33
N PRO A 497 15.29 0.93 8.78
CA PRO A 497 16.33 1.25 7.81
C PRO A 497 15.73 1.89 6.57
N THR A 498 16.46 2.76 5.90
CA THR A 498 16.06 3.28 4.60
C THR A 498 16.47 2.30 3.50
N TYR A 499 15.88 2.45 2.30
CA TYR A 499 16.19 1.55 1.18
C TYR A 499 17.39 2.03 0.37
N ASN A 500 18.22 1.07 -0.01
CA ASN A 500 19.26 1.28 -1.02
C ASN A 500 18.64 1.11 -2.41
N TRP A 501 18.06 2.20 -2.92
CA TRP A 501 17.36 2.18 -4.20
C TRP A 501 18.28 1.85 -5.38
N ASP A 502 19.58 2.19 -5.30
CA ASP A 502 20.53 1.84 -6.35
C ASP A 502 20.67 0.33 -6.51
N GLU A 503 20.70 -0.40 -5.40
CA GLU A 503 20.70 -1.87 -5.43
C GLU A 503 19.34 -2.44 -5.86
N MET A 504 18.25 -1.89 -5.36
CA MET A 504 16.90 -2.35 -5.73
C MET A 504 16.60 -2.15 -7.22
N LEU A 505 17.06 -1.06 -7.82
CA LEU A 505 16.85 -0.78 -9.24
C LEU A 505 17.65 -1.71 -10.18
N LYS A 506 18.73 -2.35 -9.70
CA LYS A 506 19.49 -3.30 -10.51
C LYS A 506 18.68 -4.54 -10.92
N ASP A 507 17.72 -4.94 -10.11
CA ASP A 507 16.84 -6.08 -10.36
C ASP A 507 15.37 -5.66 -10.56
N ASP A 508 15.14 -4.43 -10.98
CA ASP A 508 13.78 -3.89 -11.19
C ASP A 508 12.90 -3.92 -9.94
N CYS A 509 13.49 -3.66 -8.78
CA CYS A 509 12.79 -3.62 -7.48
C CYS A 509 12.08 -4.94 -7.12
N GLN A 510 12.70 -6.10 -7.41
CA GLN A 510 12.08 -7.40 -7.20
C GLN A 510 11.67 -7.66 -5.75
N TRP A 511 12.37 -7.10 -4.77
CA TRP A 511 11.97 -7.19 -3.37
C TRP A 511 10.56 -6.61 -3.14
N TRP A 512 10.28 -5.43 -3.68
CA TRP A 512 8.96 -4.79 -3.62
C TRP A 512 7.92 -5.53 -4.45
N VAL A 513 8.27 -5.99 -5.64
CA VAL A 513 7.37 -6.77 -6.50
C VAL A 513 6.92 -8.04 -5.78
N ARG A 514 7.84 -8.78 -5.15
CA ARG A 514 7.51 -9.97 -4.36
C ARG A 514 6.57 -9.65 -3.19
N ARG A 515 6.75 -8.50 -2.54
CA ARG A 515 5.87 -8.03 -1.47
C ARG A 515 4.46 -7.82 -1.96
N PHE A 516 4.28 -7.09 -3.05
CA PHE A 516 2.97 -6.85 -3.64
C PHE A 516 2.32 -8.14 -4.12
N GLN A 517 3.06 -9.01 -4.79
CA GLN A 517 2.55 -10.30 -5.27
C GLN A 517 2.07 -11.18 -4.12
N ASN A 518 2.80 -11.22 -3.01
CA ASN A 518 2.37 -11.94 -1.83
C ASN A 518 1.06 -11.36 -1.26
N MET A 519 0.94 -10.05 -1.15
CA MET A 519 -0.26 -9.40 -0.62
C MET A 519 -1.48 -9.58 -1.55
N SER A 520 -1.28 -9.71 -2.86
CA SER A 520 -2.37 -9.95 -3.82
C SER A 520 -3.09 -11.28 -3.63
N GLN A 521 -2.52 -12.21 -2.87
CA GLN A 521 -3.20 -13.45 -2.46
C GLN A 521 -4.29 -13.23 -1.41
N PHE A 522 -4.26 -12.08 -0.73
CA PHE A 522 -5.12 -11.79 0.42
C PHE A 522 -5.99 -10.55 0.23
N PHE A 523 -5.66 -9.70 -0.73
CA PHE A 523 -6.31 -8.41 -0.93
C PHE A 523 -6.56 -8.11 -2.41
N ASP A 524 -7.58 -7.30 -2.68
CA ASP A 524 -7.91 -6.80 -4.02
C ASP A 524 -7.67 -5.30 -4.19
N ALA A 525 -7.39 -4.62 -3.10
CA ALA A 525 -6.94 -3.24 -3.05
C ALA A 525 -5.91 -3.09 -1.94
N TYR A 526 -5.07 -2.06 -2.00
CA TYR A 526 -4.13 -1.77 -0.94
C TYR A 526 -3.86 -0.27 -0.81
N ARG A 527 -3.47 0.12 0.39
CA ARG A 527 -2.93 1.43 0.70
C ARG A 527 -1.41 1.31 0.72
N ILE A 528 -0.73 2.07 -0.11
CA ILE A 528 0.72 2.28 0.05
C ILE A 528 0.89 3.25 1.20
N ASP A 529 1.44 2.75 2.30
CA ASP A 529 1.84 3.57 3.42
C ASP A 529 2.99 4.51 3.00
N HIS A 530 2.85 5.79 3.33
CA HIS A 530 3.84 6.80 3.04
C HIS A 530 4.38 6.76 1.60
N VAL A 531 3.50 6.93 0.62
CA VAL A 531 3.89 6.91 -0.82
C VAL A 531 5.00 7.91 -1.13
N LEU A 532 5.10 9.00 -0.37
CA LEU A 532 6.15 9.99 -0.48
C LEU A 532 7.55 9.38 -0.34
N GLY A 533 7.68 8.27 0.37
CA GLY A 533 8.93 7.53 0.53
C GLY A 533 9.52 6.99 -0.78
N PHE A 534 8.70 6.83 -1.82
CA PHE A 534 9.15 6.44 -3.16
C PHE A 534 9.70 7.61 -3.98
N PHE A 535 9.36 8.83 -3.58
CA PHE A 535 9.92 10.08 -4.13
C PHE A 535 11.19 10.46 -3.38
N ARG A 536 11.09 10.52 -2.07
CA ARG A 536 12.15 10.76 -1.09
C ARG A 536 11.68 10.28 0.27
N ILE A 537 12.62 9.88 1.11
CA ILE A 537 12.37 9.54 2.51
C ILE A 537 13.04 10.58 3.41
N TRP A 538 12.41 10.89 4.55
CA TRP A 538 13.09 11.62 5.61
C TRP A 538 14.04 10.68 6.31
N GLU A 539 15.34 10.88 6.09
CA GLU A 539 16.39 10.03 6.63
C GLU A 539 17.07 10.71 7.81
N ILE A 540 16.98 10.06 8.95
CA ILE A 540 17.46 10.55 10.24
C ILE A 540 18.76 9.81 10.56
N PRO A 541 19.83 10.50 11.02
CA PRO A 541 21.04 9.83 11.49
C PRO A 541 20.74 8.86 12.64
N THR A 542 21.44 7.74 12.70
CA THR A 542 21.23 6.70 13.75
C THR A 542 21.56 7.17 15.16
N ASP A 543 22.38 8.21 15.28
CA ASP A 543 22.72 8.86 16.55
C ASP A 543 21.68 9.88 17.04
N SER A 544 20.64 10.13 16.24
CA SER A 544 19.53 11.03 16.60
C SER A 544 18.33 10.23 17.12
N VAL A 545 17.65 10.80 18.11
CA VAL A 545 16.37 10.32 18.65
C VAL A 545 15.20 11.00 17.96
N HIS A 546 15.27 12.32 17.78
CA HIS A 546 14.27 13.14 17.11
C HIS A 546 14.56 13.27 15.61
N GLY A 547 13.56 13.74 14.86
CA GLY A 547 13.64 13.88 13.42
C GLY A 547 14.24 15.20 12.91
N LEU A 548 14.58 16.14 13.79
CA LEU A 548 15.02 17.49 13.39
C LEU A 548 16.32 17.52 12.57
N LEU A 549 17.24 16.61 12.84
CA LEU A 549 18.53 16.52 12.13
C LEU A 549 18.47 15.65 10.87
N GLY A 550 17.27 15.25 10.45
CA GLY A 550 17.07 14.49 9.22
C GLY A 550 17.29 15.32 7.97
N GLN A 551 17.33 14.63 6.85
CA GLN A 551 17.38 15.20 5.50
C GLN A 551 16.58 14.33 4.53
N PHE A 552 16.03 14.92 3.47
CA PHE A 552 15.41 14.14 2.42
C PHE A 552 16.45 13.35 1.61
N SER A 553 16.18 12.07 1.41
CA SER A 553 17.02 11.17 0.63
C SER A 553 16.17 10.42 -0.40
N PRO A 554 16.48 10.53 -1.71
CA PRO A 554 17.46 11.41 -2.31
C PRO A 554 17.00 12.87 -2.35
N SER A 555 17.94 13.80 -2.42
CA SER A 555 17.67 15.21 -2.65
C SER A 555 18.92 15.92 -3.23
N GLN A 556 18.71 17.07 -3.83
CA GLN A 556 19.78 17.86 -4.41
C GLN A 556 20.37 18.77 -3.34
N ALA A 557 21.43 18.31 -2.65
CA ALA A 557 22.20 19.10 -1.70
C ALA A 557 22.78 20.34 -2.35
N MET A 558 23.16 21.32 -1.53
CA MET A 558 23.69 22.62 -1.97
C MET A 558 25.19 22.73 -1.68
N SER A 559 25.94 23.25 -2.63
CA SER A 559 27.34 23.64 -2.40
C SER A 559 27.45 24.97 -1.64
N ARG A 560 28.65 25.28 -1.16
CA ARG A 560 28.94 26.58 -0.52
C ARG A 560 28.67 27.73 -1.49
N GLU A 561 29.01 27.54 -2.76
CA GLU A 561 28.85 28.53 -3.82
C GLU A 561 27.37 28.77 -4.14
N GLU A 562 26.56 27.71 -4.19
CA GLU A 562 25.12 27.83 -4.36
C GLU A 562 24.45 28.56 -3.19
N ILE A 563 24.87 28.28 -1.95
CA ILE A 563 24.36 28.96 -0.76
C ILE A 563 24.69 30.45 -0.85
N ALA A 564 25.93 30.80 -1.24
CA ALA A 564 26.37 32.17 -1.39
C ALA A 564 25.57 32.95 -2.45
N GLN A 565 25.09 32.29 -3.51
CA GLN A 565 24.26 32.90 -4.56
C GLN A 565 22.93 33.46 -4.04
N TYR A 566 22.42 32.94 -2.94
CA TYR A 566 21.24 33.49 -2.25
C TYR A 566 21.55 34.76 -1.43
N GLY A 567 22.82 35.16 -1.35
CA GLY A 567 23.26 36.29 -0.53
C GLY A 567 23.51 35.93 0.94
N PHE A 568 23.60 34.64 1.25
CA PHE A 568 23.84 34.14 2.60
C PHE A 568 25.36 33.98 2.86
N ASN A 569 25.85 34.62 3.91
CA ASN A 569 27.26 34.48 4.34
C ASN A 569 27.47 33.17 5.09
N PHE A 570 27.71 32.08 4.36
CA PHE A 570 27.86 30.76 4.92
C PHE A 570 29.19 30.55 5.64
N GLN A 571 29.12 30.33 6.91
CA GLN A 571 30.25 29.94 7.76
C GLN A 571 30.04 28.51 8.23
N GLU A 572 30.72 27.57 7.61
CA GLU A 572 30.45 26.14 7.73
C GLU A 572 30.40 25.67 9.18
N GLN A 573 31.46 25.87 9.94
CA GLN A 573 31.54 25.39 11.32
C GLN A 573 30.43 26.02 12.19
N ARG A 574 30.20 27.32 12.03
CA ARG A 574 29.18 28.04 12.80
C ARG A 574 27.77 27.49 12.57
N PHE A 575 27.44 27.13 11.35
CA PHE A 575 26.08 26.80 10.95
C PHE A 575 25.77 25.31 10.89
N THR A 576 26.79 24.46 10.99
CA THR A 576 26.62 22.99 10.99
C THR A 576 26.87 22.33 12.35
N GLU A 577 27.43 23.07 13.31
CA GLU A 577 27.63 22.61 14.69
C GLU A 577 26.61 23.24 15.64
N PRO A 578 26.23 22.57 16.75
CA PRO A 578 25.27 23.09 17.69
C PRO A 578 25.64 24.50 18.21
N PHE A 579 24.68 25.41 18.17
CA PHE A 579 24.83 26.78 18.58
C PHE A 579 24.63 26.90 20.10
N ILE A 580 25.75 26.92 20.85
CA ILE A 580 25.75 26.92 22.31
C ILE A 580 26.56 28.12 22.82
N THR A 581 25.86 29.09 23.41
CA THR A 581 26.42 30.28 23.98
C THR A 581 25.86 30.52 25.39
N ASP A 582 26.47 31.39 26.16
CA ASP A 582 26.01 31.70 27.51
C ASP A 582 24.53 32.14 27.54
N TRP A 583 24.13 33.04 26.64
CA TRP A 583 22.76 33.55 26.63
C TRP A 583 21.74 32.48 26.23
N VAL A 584 22.12 31.53 25.38
CA VAL A 584 21.26 30.37 25.00
C VAL A 584 21.05 29.47 26.19
N LEU A 585 22.14 29.18 26.92
CA LEU A 585 22.09 28.31 28.11
C LEU A 585 21.21 28.90 29.21
N ASP A 586 21.40 30.21 29.48
CA ASP A 586 20.61 30.91 30.50
C ASP A 586 19.12 30.94 30.12
N ARG A 587 18.83 31.08 28.83
CA ARG A 587 17.45 31.11 28.31
C ARG A 587 16.75 29.77 28.30
N ILE A 588 17.48 28.68 28.07
CA ILE A 588 16.91 27.31 28.04
C ILE A 588 16.83 26.73 29.46
N PHE A 589 17.92 26.81 30.21
CA PHE A 589 18.10 26.02 31.42
C PHE A 589 17.86 26.80 32.72
N HIS A 590 17.76 28.14 32.62
CA HIS A 590 17.52 29.02 33.75
C HIS A 590 18.44 28.71 34.91
N GLU A 591 17.92 28.32 36.06
CA GLU A 591 18.69 28.05 37.28
C GLU A 591 19.65 26.86 37.16
N ARG A 592 19.42 25.95 36.20
CA ARG A 592 20.25 24.78 35.91
C ARG A 592 21.37 25.08 34.88
N ALA A 593 21.46 26.27 34.35
CA ALA A 593 22.44 26.60 33.32
C ALA A 593 23.90 26.33 33.74
N ASP A 594 24.27 26.64 34.99
CA ASP A 594 25.60 26.34 35.50
C ASP A 594 25.89 24.85 35.65
N GLU A 595 24.87 24.06 36.05
CA GLU A 595 24.96 22.60 36.07
C GLU A 595 25.24 22.06 34.67
N VAL A 596 24.54 22.57 33.66
CA VAL A 596 24.73 22.14 32.27
C VAL A 596 26.14 22.52 31.76
N ARG A 597 26.63 23.75 32.04
CA ARG A 597 27.97 24.17 31.66
C ARG A 597 29.05 23.25 32.21
N GLN A 598 28.95 22.89 33.47
CA GLN A 598 29.95 22.08 34.17
C GLN A 598 29.87 20.60 33.81
N THR A 599 28.68 20.06 33.74
CA THR A 599 28.46 18.63 33.59
C THR A 599 28.54 18.15 32.14
N TYR A 600 27.92 18.87 31.20
CA TYR A 600 27.68 18.40 29.82
C TYR A 600 28.48 19.13 28.76
N LEU A 601 29.09 20.28 29.06
CA LEU A 601 29.71 21.15 28.08
C LEU A 601 31.20 21.37 28.33
N GLU A 602 31.89 21.66 27.23
CA GLU A 602 33.25 22.17 27.20
C GLU A 602 33.24 23.58 26.61
N ARG A 603 33.91 24.55 27.26
CA ARG A 603 34.07 25.89 26.72
C ARG A 603 35.11 25.88 25.59
N ILE A 604 34.75 26.44 24.43
CA ILE A 604 35.63 26.52 23.26
C ILE A 604 36.44 27.84 23.35
N ASP A 605 35.71 28.95 23.36
CA ASP A 605 36.24 30.29 23.45
C ASP A 605 35.11 31.25 23.90
N GLY A 606 35.52 32.42 24.46
CA GLY A 606 34.60 33.49 24.85
C GLY A 606 33.31 32.97 25.49
N GLU A 607 32.19 33.12 24.80
CA GLU A 607 30.87 32.69 25.24
C GLU A 607 30.44 31.32 24.66
N ARG A 608 31.27 30.67 23.82
CA ARG A 608 30.87 29.48 23.05
C ARG A 608 31.27 28.19 23.74
N TYR A 609 30.40 27.24 23.63
CA TYR A 609 30.53 25.88 24.17
C TYR A 609 30.31 24.83 23.10
N ARG A 610 30.75 23.60 23.34
CA ARG A 610 30.41 22.39 22.65
C ARG A 610 30.01 21.31 23.64
N MET A 611 29.24 20.34 23.17
CA MET A 611 28.91 19.15 23.96
C MET A 611 30.16 18.32 24.22
N LYS A 612 30.31 17.80 25.45
CA LYS A 612 31.32 16.78 25.76
C LYS A 612 31.09 15.51 24.94
N ALA A 613 32.19 14.82 24.60
CA ALA A 613 32.14 13.65 23.72
C ALA A 613 31.19 12.51 24.18
N GLU A 614 30.97 12.39 25.48
CA GLU A 614 30.07 11.42 26.07
C GLU A 614 28.56 11.74 25.94
N VAL A 615 28.24 12.96 25.50
CA VAL A 615 26.85 13.45 25.34
C VAL A 615 26.67 14.32 24.09
N ASP A 616 27.53 14.17 23.09
CA ASP A 616 27.52 14.99 21.87
C ASP A 616 26.49 14.54 20.83
N THR A 617 25.76 13.45 21.07
CA THR A 617 24.66 13.01 20.26
C THR A 617 23.41 12.74 21.09
N GLN A 618 22.24 12.81 20.47
CA GLN A 618 20.97 12.51 21.17
C GLN A 618 20.94 11.09 21.74
N ARG A 619 21.49 10.09 21.04
CA ARG A 619 21.54 8.71 21.55
C ARG A 619 22.45 8.55 22.77
N LYS A 620 23.55 9.27 22.83
CA LYS A 620 24.41 9.29 24.02
C LYS A 620 23.72 9.96 25.21
N ILE A 621 22.97 11.02 24.97
CA ILE A 621 22.14 11.68 25.97
C ILE A 621 21.04 10.70 26.44
N GLU A 622 20.33 10.04 25.53
CA GLU A 622 19.34 9.03 25.88
C GLU A 622 19.90 7.94 26.81
N ALA A 623 21.07 7.41 26.47
CA ALA A 623 21.76 6.39 27.28
C ALA A 623 22.12 6.91 28.66
N ARG A 624 22.53 8.15 28.78
CA ARG A 624 22.86 8.81 30.06
C ARG A 624 21.65 8.88 30.99
N PHE A 625 20.46 9.13 30.44
CA PHE A 625 19.21 9.28 31.19
C PHE A 625 18.34 8.03 31.19
N ALA A 626 18.82 6.89 30.68
CA ALA A 626 18.03 5.68 30.48
C ALA A 626 17.37 5.11 31.72
N LYS A 627 17.95 5.35 32.91
CA LYS A 627 17.46 4.84 34.21
C LYS A 627 16.65 5.87 35.00
N THR A 628 16.54 7.10 34.51
CA THR A 628 15.85 8.14 35.25
C THR A 628 14.36 8.11 35.03
N THR A 629 13.59 8.32 36.07
CA THR A 629 12.14 8.48 36.06
C THR A 629 11.70 9.85 36.57
N CYS A 630 12.65 10.65 37.04
CA CYS A 630 12.39 11.99 37.57
C CYS A 630 11.99 12.94 36.43
N GLN A 631 10.88 13.63 36.57
CA GLN A 631 10.37 14.55 35.55
C GLN A 631 11.32 15.71 35.25
N GLU A 632 12.04 16.21 36.27
CA GLU A 632 13.00 17.28 36.11
C GLU A 632 14.23 16.85 35.27
N ASP A 633 14.67 15.62 35.43
CA ASP A 633 15.77 15.06 34.63
C ASP A 633 15.32 14.69 33.20
N LEU A 634 14.07 14.22 33.03
CA LEU A 634 13.50 14.01 31.72
C LEU A 634 13.34 15.34 30.96
N TRP A 635 12.96 16.41 31.65
CA TRP A 635 12.93 17.75 31.10
C TRP A 635 14.35 18.21 30.68
N LEU A 636 15.35 17.96 31.51
CA LEU A 636 16.76 18.29 31.21
C LEU A 636 17.23 17.51 29.97
N ARG A 637 16.96 16.23 29.90
CA ARG A 637 17.25 15.37 28.75
C ARG A 637 16.68 15.96 27.46
N ASP A 638 15.41 16.33 27.46
CA ASP A 638 14.71 16.84 26.28
C ASP A 638 15.28 18.20 25.84
N ARG A 639 15.70 19.04 26.80
CA ARG A 639 16.38 20.31 26.51
C ARG A 639 17.79 20.09 25.94
N LEU A 640 18.51 19.08 26.39
CA LEU A 640 19.80 18.70 25.82
C LEU A 640 19.62 18.15 24.38
N TYR A 641 18.54 17.40 24.08
CA TYR A 641 18.23 17.03 22.70
C TYR A 641 18.03 18.24 21.81
N ALA A 642 17.28 19.23 22.28
CA ALA A 642 17.05 20.47 21.53
C ALA A 642 18.36 21.24 21.29
N LEU A 643 19.24 21.28 22.28
CA LEU A 643 20.54 21.95 22.18
C LEU A 643 21.43 21.33 21.08
N VAL A 644 21.46 20.00 20.98
CA VAL A 644 22.20 19.28 19.93
C VAL A 644 21.62 19.57 18.55
N SER A 645 20.31 19.80 18.45
CA SER A 645 19.62 20.06 17.18
C SER A 645 19.69 21.50 16.69
N ASP A 646 20.20 22.43 17.48
CA ASP A 646 20.23 23.85 17.14
C ASP A 646 21.37 24.18 16.16
N VAL A 647 21.14 23.77 14.91
CA VAL A 647 22.00 24.01 13.75
C VAL A 647 21.19 24.64 12.62
N LEU A 648 21.83 25.41 11.75
CA LEU A 648 21.17 26.04 10.61
C LEU A 648 21.19 25.18 9.36
N PHE A 649 22.23 24.36 9.19
CA PHE A 649 22.45 23.44 8.11
C PHE A 649 22.88 22.06 8.64
N VAL A 650 22.53 21.02 7.90
CA VAL A 650 23.06 19.68 8.09
C VAL A 650 23.92 19.30 6.89
N ARG A 651 24.99 18.52 7.12
CA ARG A 651 25.83 18.00 6.04
C ARG A 651 25.10 16.88 5.30
N ASP A 652 25.29 16.83 3.99
CA ASP A 652 24.83 15.69 3.23
C ASP A 652 25.54 14.42 3.69
N ARG A 653 24.78 13.36 3.93
CA ARG A 653 25.30 12.10 4.49
C ARG A 653 26.20 11.33 3.51
N ARG A 654 26.00 11.51 2.21
CA ARG A 654 26.80 10.87 1.16
C ARG A 654 27.96 11.73 0.69
N ASN A 655 27.83 13.05 0.76
CA ASN A 655 28.87 14.00 0.39
C ASN A 655 29.01 15.10 1.46
N PRO A 656 29.93 14.95 2.41
CA PRO A 656 30.11 15.90 3.52
C PRO A 656 30.47 17.35 3.10
N ASN A 657 30.81 17.56 1.84
CA ASN A 657 31.08 18.89 1.27
C ASN A 657 29.85 19.61 0.75
N MET A 658 28.68 18.96 0.83
CA MET A 658 27.40 19.50 0.44
C MET A 658 26.49 19.64 1.67
N PHE A 659 25.49 20.50 1.57
CA PHE A 659 24.69 20.90 2.72
C PHE A 659 23.19 20.93 2.37
N HIS A 660 22.38 20.75 3.43
CA HIS A 660 20.94 20.95 3.39
C HIS A 660 20.55 21.97 4.45
N PRO A 661 19.61 22.89 4.19
CA PRO A 661 19.06 23.71 5.26
C PRO A 661 18.36 22.79 6.28
N ARG A 662 18.56 23.04 7.56
CA ARG A 662 17.90 22.24 8.60
C ARG A 662 16.43 22.65 8.68
N ILE A 663 15.56 21.66 8.65
CA ILE A 663 14.12 21.89 8.70
C ILE A 663 13.72 22.60 9.99
N SER A 664 12.79 23.54 9.91
CA SER A 664 12.29 24.34 11.04
C SER A 664 13.36 25.13 11.80
N ALA A 665 14.53 25.38 11.20
CA ALA A 665 15.63 26.11 11.85
C ALA A 665 15.24 27.53 12.29
N GLN A 666 14.20 28.11 11.66
CA GLN A 666 13.69 29.43 12.01
C GLN A 666 13.13 29.52 13.44
N LEU A 667 12.86 28.39 14.07
CA LEU A 667 12.38 28.32 15.45
C LEU A 667 13.48 28.28 16.50
N ASP A 668 14.74 28.20 16.07
CA ASP A 668 15.87 27.96 16.96
C ASP A 668 16.76 29.19 17.16
N PHE A 669 17.63 29.14 18.18
CA PHE A 669 18.48 30.25 18.60
C PHE A 669 19.56 30.61 17.57
N ILE A 670 20.05 29.62 16.81
CA ILE A 670 21.01 29.91 15.73
C ILE A 670 20.42 30.85 14.69
N TYR A 671 19.15 30.66 14.31
CA TYR A 671 18.45 31.56 13.39
C TYR A 671 18.19 32.94 14.06
N GLU A 672 17.75 32.93 15.31
CA GLU A 672 17.53 34.18 16.07
C GLU A 672 18.80 35.03 16.10
N SER A 673 19.99 34.41 16.17
CA SER A 673 21.29 35.10 16.20
C SER A 673 21.72 35.75 14.88
N LEU A 674 21.03 35.51 13.79
CA LEU A 674 21.35 36.06 12.47
C LEU A 674 20.94 37.53 12.35
N TYR A 675 21.66 38.27 11.54
CA TYR A 675 21.24 39.59 11.09
C TYR A 675 20.06 39.48 10.11
N ASP A 676 19.26 40.54 9.99
CA ASP A 676 18.04 40.53 9.16
C ASP A 676 18.32 40.19 7.70
N ASN A 677 19.42 40.63 7.13
CA ASN A 677 19.83 40.30 5.77
C ASN A 677 20.11 38.81 5.60
N ASP A 678 20.76 38.18 6.58
CA ASP A 678 21.06 36.75 6.57
C ASP A 678 19.80 35.93 6.79
N LYS A 679 18.89 36.39 7.68
CA LYS A 679 17.56 35.77 7.84
C LYS A 679 16.76 35.76 6.53
N ALA A 680 16.73 36.89 5.83
CA ALA A 680 16.03 37.02 4.55
C ALA A 680 16.65 36.10 3.49
N ALA A 681 17.99 36.07 3.41
CA ALA A 681 18.72 35.21 2.48
C ALA A 681 18.47 33.71 2.78
N PHE A 682 18.55 33.32 4.06
CA PHE A 682 18.25 31.95 4.49
C PHE A 682 16.83 31.54 4.19
N ASN A 683 15.85 32.40 4.42
CA ASN A 683 14.46 32.11 4.13
C ASN A 683 14.20 31.91 2.62
N ARG A 684 14.83 32.70 1.75
CA ARG A 684 14.74 32.47 0.28
C ARG A 684 15.32 31.13 -0.11
N LEU A 685 16.50 30.80 0.39
CA LEU A 685 17.18 29.53 0.18
C LEU A 685 16.34 28.36 0.70
N TYR A 686 15.84 28.46 1.93
CA TYR A 686 15.00 27.45 2.59
C TYR A 686 13.73 27.16 1.77
N ASN A 687 13.01 28.20 1.36
CA ASN A 687 11.77 28.05 0.61
C ASN A 687 12.03 27.44 -0.78
N ASP A 688 13.11 27.84 -1.44
CA ASP A 688 13.48 27.24 -2.72
C ASP A 688 13.84 25.76 -2.56
N TYR A 689 14.66 25.43 -1.55
CA TYR A 689 15.08 24.06 -1.28
C TYR A 689 13.91 23.12 -1.00
N PHE A 690 13.04 23.46 -0.04
CA PHE A 690 11.98 22.56 0.40
C PHE A 690 10.77 22.52 -0.54
N TYR A 691 10.47 23.57 -1.29
CA TYR A 691 9.22 23.68 -2.05
C TYR A 691 9.38 23.71 -3.56
N ARG A 692 10.57 23.90 -4.12
CA ARG A 692 10.77 24.05 -5.57
C ARG A 692 11.92 23.25 -6.15
N ARG A 693 13.12 23.36 -5.55
CA ARG A 693 14.38 22.83 -6.09
C ARG A 693 14.29 21.36 -6.53
N ASN A 694 13.63 20.53 -5.76
CA ASN A 694 13.67 19.08 -5.90
C ASN A 694 12.50 18.50 -6.71
N ASN A 695 11.48 19.26 -7.11
CA ASN A 695 10.26 18.72 -7.71
C ASN A 695 10.53 17.87 -8.95
N GLN A 696 11.26 18.35 -9.92
CA GLN A 696 11.60 17.59 -11.14
C GLN A 696 12.52 16.40 -10.85
N PHE A 697 13.42 16.55 -9.90
CA PHE A 697 14.29 15.47 -9.46
C PHE A 697 13.49 14.35 -8.80
N TRP A 698 12.63 14.68 -7.85
CA TRP A 698 11.78 13.69 -7.17
C TRP A 698 10.76 13.04 -8.08
N TYR A 699 10.21 13.77 -9.05
CA TYR A 699 9.40 13.18 -10.11
C TYR A 699 10.15 12.05 -10.83
N ARG A 700 11.36 12.31 -11.30
CA ARG A 700 12.18 11.30 -11.97
C ARG A 700 12.52 10.12 -11.06
N GLU A 701 12.83 10.38 -9.80
CA GLU A 701 13.12 9.32 -8.82
C GLU A 701 11.91 8.40 -8.56
N ALA A 702 10.73 8.97 -8.45
CA ALA A 702 9.50 8.19 -8.32
C ALA A 702 9.19 7.37 -9.57
N MET A 703 9.37 7.96 -10.76
CA MET A 703 9.07 7.32 -12.03
C MET A 703 10.06 6.19 -12.40
N LYS A 704 11.20 6.10 -11.75
CA LYS A 704 12.08 4.92 -11.86
C LYS A 704 11.49 3.68 -11.17
N LYS A 705 10.62 3.85 -10.19
CA LYS A 705 10.15 2.80 -9.26
C LYS A 705 8.66 2.51 -9.39
N LEU A 706 7.82 3.52 -9.19
CA LEU A 706 6.37 3.36 -9.04
C LEU A 706 5.67 2.74 -10.26
N PRO A 707 6.00 3.05 -11.52
CA PRO A 707 5.29 2.44 -12.66
C PRO A 707 5.32 0.92 -12.66
N LYS A 708 6.45 0.31 -12.30
CA LYS A 708 6.57 -1.15 -12.19
C LYS A 708 5.82 -1.71 -10.98
N LEU A 709 5.88 -1.02 -9.86
CA LEU A 709 5.29 -1.48 -8.61
C LEU A 709 3.76 -1.47 -8.66
N VAL A 710 3.16 -0.41 -9.18
CA VAL A 710 1.69 -0.29 -9.27
C VAL A 710 1.07 -1.27 -10.27
N GLN A 711 1.87 -1.81 -11.18
CA GLN A 711 1.46 -2.78 -12.20
C GLN A 711 1.89 -4.21 -11.85
N ALA A 712 2.57 -4.42 -10.73
CA ALA A 712 3.05 -5.74 -10.33
C ALA A 712 1.90 -6.73 -10.05
N THR A 713 0.72 -6.22 -9.70
CA THR A 713 -0.49 -7.00 -9.44
C THR A 713 -1.71 -6.29 -10.00
N ARG A 714 -2.86 -6.96 -9.99
CA ARG A 714 -4.15 -6.36 -10.35
C ARG A 714 -4.89 -5.71 -9.18
N MET A 715 -4.27 -5.57 -8.01
CA MET A 715 -4.89 -4.87 -6.90
C MET A 715 -5.12 -3.39 -7.23
N LEU A 716 -6.24 -2.83 -6.77
CA LEU A 716 -6.49 -1.39 -6.86
C LEU A 716 -5.52 -0.64 -5.95
N VAL A 717 -4.82 0.34 -6.53
CA VAL A 717 -3.75 1.07 -5.84
C VAL A 717 -4.29 2.36 -5.22
N CYS A 718 -4.17 2.46 -3.90
CA CYS A 718 -4.44 3.67 -3.14
C CYS A 718 -3.17 4.09 -2.40
N ALA A 719 -3.00 5.38 -2.14
CA ALA A 719 -1.82 5.89 -1.45
C ALA A 719 -2.19 6.68 -0.20
N GLU A 720 -1.32 6.65 0.78
CA GLU A 720 -1.27 7.65 1.85
C GLU A 720 -0.29 8.74 1.40
N ASP A 721 -0.84 9.89 1.04
CA ASP A 721 -0.12 11.05 0.50
C ASP A 721 -0.36 12.30 1.36
N LEU A 722 -0.19 12.15 2.67
CA LEU A 722 -0.37 13.20 3.67
C LEU A 722 0.99 13.79 4.13
N GLY A 723 0.92 14.91 4.83
CA GLY A 723 2.07 15.61 5.40
C GLY A 723 2.64 16.66 4.45
N MET A 724 3.97 16.79 4.39
CA MET A 724 4.65 17.72 3.50
C MET A 724 4.72 17.14 2.08
N VAL A 725 3.71 17.42 1.27
CA VAL A 725 3.53 16.85 -0.06
C VAL A 725 4.17 17.75 -1.13
N PRO A 726 5.22 17.31 -1.85
CA PRO A 726 5.78 18.06 -2.98
C PRO A 726 4.80 18.15 -4.16
N ASP A 727 4.92 19.21 -4.95
CA ASP A 727 4.06 19.44 -6.14
C ASP A 727 4.14 18.31 -7.17
N CYS A 728 5.25 17.58 -7.24
CA CYS A 728 5.43 16.47 -8.16
C CYS A 728 4.59 15.23 -7.80
N VAL A 729 4.11 15.10 -6.56
CA VAL A 729 3.32 13.93 -6.12
C VAL A 729 1.99 13.84 -6.87
N PRO A 730 1.16 14.88 -6.96
CA PRO A 730 -0.05 14.85 -7.78
C PRO A 730 0.21 14.51 -9.25
N TRP A 731 1.35 14.92 -9.81
CA TRP A 731 1.69 14.60 -11.21
C TRP A 731 1.84 13.10 -11.41
N VAL A 732 2.62 12.44 -10.53
CA VAL A 732 2.83 11.00 -10.58
C VAL A 732 1.55 10.23 -10.25
N MET A 733 0.80 10.66 -9.23
CA MET A 733 -0.47 10.04 -8.85
C MET A 733 -1.47 10.05 -10.02
N ASN A 734 -1.54 11.16 -10.74
CA ASN A 734 -2.40 11.31 -11.91
C ASN A 734 -1.94 10.46 -13.09
N GLU A 735 -0.64 10.46 -13.36
CA GLU A 735 -0.07 9.67 -14.46
C GLU A 735 -0.26 8.17 -14.25
N LEU A 736 -0.07 7.70 -13.02
CA LEU A 736 -0.19 6.28 -12.66
C LEU A 736 -1.60 5.89 -12.17
N LYS A 737 -2.56 6.81 -12.20
CA LYS A 737 -3.95 6.56 -11.79
C LYS A 737 -4.08 6.02 -10.37
N ILE A 738 -3.21 6.43 -9.47
CA ILE A 738 -3.23 6.03 -8.05
C ILE A 738 -4.30 6.86 -7.32
N LEU A 739 -5.11 6.21 -6.49
CA LEU A 739 -6.10 6.89 -5.67
C LEU A 739 -5.42 7.65 -4.52
N SER A 740 -5.67 8.95 -4.43
CA SER A 740 -5.19 9.79 -3.33
C SER A 740 -6.04 9.61 -2.06
N LEU A 741 -5.52 10.07 -0.92
CA LEU A 741 -6.26 10.13 0.34
C LEU A 741 -6.74 11.56 0.60
N GLU A 742 -8.04 11.74 0.77
CA GLU A 742 -8.67 13.04 0.99
C GLU A 742 -9.32 13.13 2.38
N LEU A 743 -8.87 14.10 3.15
CA LEU A 743 -9.34 14.40 4.50
C LEU A 743 -9.83 15.87 4.56
N GLN A 744 -11.08 16.08 4.94
CA GLN A 744 -11.63 17.43 5.08
C GLN A 744 -10.94 18.22 6.18
N SER A 745 -10.60 17.56 7.29
CA SER A 745 -9.92 18.17 8.44
C SER A 745 -8.44 18.44 8.22
N MET A 746 -7.83 17.83 7.21
CA MET A 746 -6.41 17.95 6.88
C MET A 746 -6.23 18.09 5.36
N PRO A 747 -6.59 19.24 4.78
CA PRO A 747 -6.41 19.49 3.37
C PRO A 747 -4.92 19.54 3.00
N LYS A 748 -4.60 19.17 1.76
CA LYS A 748 -3.22 19.14 1.26
C LYS A 748 -2.64 20.54 1.02
N SER A 749 -3.50 21.53 0.81
CA SER A 749 -3.08 22.94 0.69
C SER A 749 -2.92 23.57 2.08
N PRO A 750 -1.74 24.10 2.42
CA PRO A 750 -1.50 24.72 3.72
C PRO A 750 -2.27 26.05 3.92
N THR A 751 -2.81 26.61 2.84
CA THR A 751 -3.60 27.85 2.88
C THR A 751 -5.08 27.63 3.13
N VAL A 752 -5.54 26.39 3.14
CA VAL A 752 -6.94 25.99 3.32
C VAL A 752 -7.10 25.32 4.67
N ARG A 753 -7.99 25.84 5.50
CA ARG A 753 -8.20 25.27 6.85
C ARG A 753 -8.99 23.95 6.81
N PHE A 754 -10.03 23.89 5.99
CA PHE A 754 -10.86 22.71 5.79
C PHE A 754 -11.05 22.45 4.29
N GLY A 755 -10.93 21.20 3.88
CA GLY A 755 -11.17 20.79 2.50
C GLY A 755 -12.66 20.87 2.12
N HIS A 756 -12.94 21.16 0.86
CA HIS A 756 -14.29 21.08 0.31
C HIS A 756 -14.52 19.68 -0.26
N LEU A 757 -15.44 18.93 0.35
CA LEU A 757 -15.73 17.55 -0.06
C LEU A 757 -16.16 17.44 -1.54
N SER A 758 -16.86 18.44 -2.07
CA SER A 758 -17.25 18.50 -3.48
C SER A 758 -16.08 18.65 -4.45
N SER A 759 -14.92 19.06 -3.96
CA SER A 759 -13.70 19.23 -4.75
C SER A 759 -12.80 17.98 -4.76
N ASN A 760 -13.16 16.94 -4.05
CA ASN A 760 -12.38 15.71 -4.04
C ASN A 760 -12.28 15.12 -5.45
N PRO A 761 -11.09 14.71 -5.90
CA PRO A 761 -10.96 14.01 -7.17
C PRO A 761 -11.71 12.67 -7.13
N TYR A 762 -12.23 12.23 -8.27
CA TYR A 762 -12.89 10.93 -8.34
C TYR A 762 -11.95 9.78 -7.95
N ARG A 763 -10.71 9.80 -8.46
CA ARG A 763 -9.68 8.82 -8.09
C ARG A 763 -9.10 9.14 -6.71
N SER A 764 -9.93 8.97 -5.70
CA SER A 764 -9.53 9.19 -4.30
C SER A 764 -10.30 8.30 -3.32
N VAL A 765 -9.72 8.18 -2.15
CA VAL A 765 -10.34 7.63 -0.95
C VAL A 765 -10.64 8.79 -0.01
N CYS A 766 -11.90 9.02 0.30
CA CYS A 766 -12.32 9.98 1.31
C CYS A 766 -12.49 9.28 2.66
N THR A 767 -12.03 9.90 3.71
CA THR A 767 -12.29 9.48 5.10
C THR A 767 -12.47 10.68 6.01
N ILE A 768 -13.08 10.47 7.17
CA ILE A 768 -13.18 11.48 8.22
C ILE A 768 -11.91 11.49 9.06
N SER A 769 -11.45 10.31 9.47
CA SER A 769 -10.24 10.12 10.24
C SER A 769 -9.51 8.85 9.80
N SER A 770 -8.20 8.86 9.87
CA SER A 770 -7.39 7.64 9.74
C SER A 770 -7.06 7.06 11.13
N HIS A 771 -6.46 5.88 11.15
CA HIS A 771 -5.97 5.26 12.39
C HIS A 771 -4.86 6.08 13.09
N ASP A 772 -4.23 7.02 12.40
CA ASP A 772 -3.17 7.91 12.93
C ASP A 772 -3.71 9.24 13.48
N MET A 773 -5.02 9.43 13.39
CA MET A 773 -5.66 10.69 13.73
C MET A 773 -6.66 10.53 14.89
N PRO A 774 -7.04 11.62 15.55
CA PRO A 774 -8.23 11.61 16.41
C PRO A 774 -9.45 11.12 15.63
N THR A 775 -10.32 10.34 16.29
CA THR A 775 -11.65 10.04 15.75
C THR A 775 -12.47 11.32 15.59
N LEU A 776 -13.59 11.26 14.86
CA LEU A 776 -14.49 12.41 14.71
C LEU A 776 -14.86 13.03 16.06
N ARG A 777 -15.19 12.20 17.05
CA ARG A 777 -15.58 12.66 18.39
C ARG A 777 -14.44 13.35 19.12
N GLN A 778 -13.24 12.78 19.07
CA GLN A 778 -12.04 13.38 19.66
C GLN A 778 -11.70 14.72 18.98
N TRP A 779 -11.67 14.72 17.66
CA TRP A 779 -11.37 15.92 16.87
C TRP A 779 -12.36 17.05 17.17
N TRP A 780 -13.64 16.72 17.34
CA TRP A 780 -14.69 17.69 17.64
C TRP A 780 -14.48 18.41 18.96
N ASP A 781 -14.09 17.67 19.99
CA ASP A 781 -13.96 18.21 21.35
C ASP A 781 -12.54 18.68 21.71
N GLU A 782 -11.57 18.44 20.85
CA GLU A 782 -10.16 18.78 21.09
C GLU A 782 -9.88 20.29 20.99
N ASP A 783 -10.55 20.99 20.09
CA ASP A 783 -10.40 22.44 19.85
C ASP A 783 -11.77 23.08 19.52
N TYR A 784 -12.37 23.73 20.49
CA TYR A 784 -13.69 24.32 20.36
C TYR A 784 -13.75 25.49 19.37
N ASN A 785 -12.66 26.24 19.20
CA ASN A 785 -12.61 27.34 18.23
C ASN A 785 -12.59 26.78 16.80
N ARG A 786 -11.81 25.73 16.58
CA ARG A 786 -11.74 25.04 15.28
C ARG A 786 -13.10 24.43 14.93
N THR A 787 -13.72 23.74 15.84
CA THR A 787 -15.04 23.10 15.58
C THR A 787 -16.15 24.10 15.43
N GLN A 788 -16.10 25.24 16.12
CA GLN A 788 -17.05 26.32 15.90
C GLN A 788 -16.94 26.90 14.49
N ASP A 789 -15.70 27.11 14.01
CA ASP A 789 -15.48 27.56 12.63
C ASP A 789 -15.96 26.53 11.60
N TYR A 790 -15.66 25.26 11.82
CA TYR A 790 -16.14 24.15 10.98
C TYR A 790 -17.68 24.10 10.97
N TYR A 791 -18.33 24.22 12.11
CA TYR A 791 -19.76 24.22 12.27
C TYR A 791 -20.43 25.34 11.45
N ASN A 792 -19.85 26.54 11.49
CA ASN A 792 -20.38 27.70 10.78
C ASN A 792 -20.08 27.64 9.27
N THR A 793 -18.84 27.33 8.89
CA THR A 793 -18.34 27.48 7.49
C THR A 793 -18.53 26.26 6.63
N MET A 794 -18.40 25.06 7.21
CA MET A 794 -18.48 23.81 6.45
C MET A 794 -19.83 23.12 6.59
N LEU A 795 -20.45 23.20 7.77
CA LEU A 795 -21.80 22.67 7.98
C LEU A 795 -22.90 23.69 7.72
N TYR A 796 -22.54 24.97 7.52
CA TYR A 796 -23.47 26.08 7.26
C TYR A 796 -24.54 26.23 8.35
N ARG A 797 -24.13 26.10 9.61
CA ARG A 797 -24.99 26.17 10.77
C ARG A 797 -24.70 27.43 11.59
N ASN A 798 -25.73 27.98 12.18
CA ASN A 798 -25.64 29.14 13.04
C ASN A 798 -25.72 28.75 14.52
N GLY A 799 -25.22 29.62 15.38
CA GLY A 799 -25.24 29.39 16.83
C GLY A 799 -23.96 28.71 17.33
N VAL A 800 -24.01 28.24 18.55
CA VAL A 800 -22.88 27.59 19.22
C VAL A 800 -22.83 26.13 18.82
N ALA A 801 -21.65 25.64 18.40
CA ALA A 801 -21.46 24.25 18.14
C ALA A 801 -21.69 23.42 19.42
N PRO A 802 -22.49 22.34 19.35
CA PRO A 802 -22.77 21.54 20.55
C PRO A 802 -21.56 20.68 20.93
N HIS A 803 -21.32 20.56 22.24
CA HIS A 803 -20.29 19.69 22.83
C HIS A 803 -20.88 18.91 24.01
N PRO A 804 -20.53 17.61 24.14
CA PRO A 804 -19.84 16.78 23.18
C PRO A 804 -20.62 16.61 21.88
N LEU A 805 -19.97 16.06 20.84
CA LEU A 805 -20.58 15.85 19.53
C LEU A 805 -21.85 14.99 19.65
N PRO A 806 -23.05 15.52 19.31
CA PRO A 806 -24.26 14.73 19.34
C PRO A 806 -24.37 13.78 18.14
N GLY A 807 -25.04 12.65 18.31
CA GLY A 807 -25.18 11.61 17.29
C GLY A 807 -25.79 12.11 15.98
N TRP A 808 -26.82 12.96 16.03
CA TRP A 808 -27.45 13.53 14.82
C TRP A 808 -26.49 14.40 14.00
N LEU A 809 -25.57 15.10 14.67
CA LEU A 809 -24.57 15.93 13.97
C LEU A 809 -23.44 15.07 13.37
N ALA A 810 -23.06 14.00 14.06
CA ALA A 810 -22.15 12.99 13.50
C ALA A 810 -22.77 12.36 12.24
N GLU A 811 -24.04 12.03 12.26
CA GLU A 811 -24.76 11.49 11.08
C GLU A 811 -24.75 12.48 9.91
N ASP A 812 -24.98 13.78 10.14
CA ASP A 812 -24.92 14.83 9.10
C ASP A 812 -23.51 14.91 8.49
N ILE A 813 -22.47 14.89 9.31
CA ILE A 813 -21.07 14.92 8.84
C ILE A 813 -20.76 13.69 7.99
N ILE A 814 -21.18 12.52 8.42
CA ILE A 814 -21.00 11.26 7.69
C ILE A 814 -21.75 11.30 6.36
N ALA A 815 -23.00 11.76 6.35
CA ALA A 815 -23.79 11.89 5.12
C ALA A 815 -23.11 12.78 4.09
N ARG A 816 -22.52 13.90 4.53
CA ARG A 816 -21.75 14.81 3.65
C ARG A 816 -20.51 14.16 3.06
N HIS A 817 -19.78 13.39 3.86
CA HIS A 817 -18.63 12.64 3.36
C HIS A 817 -19.04 11.56 2.35
N LEU A 818 -20.11 10.82 2.62
CA LEU A 818 -20.63 9.84 1.68
C LEU A 818 -21.12 10.46 0.36
N ALA A 819 -21.60 11.69 0.38
CA ALA A 819 -22.06 12.41 -0.81
C ALA A 819 -20.93 12.91 -1.73
N CYS A 820 -19.67 12.91 -1.27
CA CYS A 820 -18.53 13.42 -2.04
C CYS A 820 -18.29 12.63 -3.35
N PRO A 821 -17.57 13.21 -4.33
CA PRO A 821 -17.29 12.53 -5.60
C PRO A 821 -16.25 11.43 -5.55
N SER A 822 -15.53 11.25 -4.44
CA SER A 822 -14.49 10.21 -4.29
C SER A 822 -15.01 8.81 -4.63
N MET A 823 -14.22 8.00 -5.33
CA MET A 823 -14.55 6.62 -5.67
C MET A 823 -14.86 5.79 -4.41
N LEU A 824 -14.01 5.90 -3.40
CA LEU A 824 -14.18 5.20 -2.13
C LEU A 824 -14.41 6.21 -1.00
N CYS A 825 -15.37 5.93 -0.12
CA CYS A 825 -15.53 6.60 1.15
C CYS A 825 -15.46 5.55 2.25
N ILE A 826 -14.35 5.54 2.99
CA ILE A 826 -14.04 4.50 3.98
C ILE A 826 -13.94 5.18 5.34
N LEU A 827 -14.84 4.83 6.25
CA LEU A 827 -14.88 5.41 7.60
C LEU A 827 -14.42 4.39 8.63
N SER A 828 -13.77 4.86 9.69
CA SER A 828 -13.46 3.98 10.82
C SER A 828 -14.74 3.46 11.47
N ILE A 829 -14.67 2.28 12.10
CA ILE A 829 -15.82 1.75 12.86
C ILE A 829 -16.24 2.72 13.96
N GLN A 830 -15.30 3.41 14.60
CA GLN A 830 -15.55 4.41 15.63
C GLN A 830 -16.37 5.59 15.09
N ASP A 831 -16.05 6.05 13.88
CA ASP A 831 -16.78 7.16 13.26
C ASP A 831 -18.18 6.73 12.83
N TRP A 832 -18.37 5.51 12.32
CA TRP A 832 -19.70 4.97 12.09
C TRP A 832 -20.54 4.91 13.39
N LEU A 833 -19.96 4.46 14.49
CA LEU A 833 -20.65 4.37 15.78
C LEU A 833 -20.91 5.73 16.44
N ALA A 834 -20.22 6.79 16.01
CA ALA A 834 -20.43 8.14 16.51
C ALA A 834 -21.86 8.65 16.29
N MET A 835 -22.58 8.10 15.30
CA MET A 835 -23.98 8.45 15.01
C MET A 835 -24.96 7.99 16.07
N ASP A 836 -24.63 6.99 16.87
CA ASP A 836 -25.55 6.43 17.84
C ASP A 836 -24.96 6.48 19.26
N GLU A 837 -25.52 7.36 20.08
CA GLU A 837 -25.06 7.60 21.45
C GLU A 837 -25.20 6.38 22.36
N ARG A 838 -26.04 5.40 22.00
CA ARG A 838 -26.19 4.14 22.74
C ARG A 838 -25.02 3.18 22.51
N LEU A 839 -24.41 3.25 21.31
CA LEU A 839 -23.47 2.27 20.80
C LEU A 839 -22.01 2.74 20.87
N ARG A 840 -21.77 4.06 20.91
CA ARG A 840 -20.42 4.59 20.99
C ARG A 840 -19.82 4.43 22.39
N LEU A 841 -18.49 4.39 22.47
CA LEU A 841 -17.80 4.35 23.76
C LEU A 841 -18.16 5.58 24.62
N PRO A 842 -18.33 5.41 25.93
CA PRO A 842 -18.53 6.55 26.84
C PRO A 842 -17.36 7.54 26.79
N ASP A 843 -16.13 7.03 26.82
CA ASP A 843 -14.91 7.82 26.74
C ASP A 843 -14.40 7.85 25.28
N ALA A 844 -14.41 9.02 24.67
CA ALA A 844 -13.93 9.21 23.32
C ALA A 844 -12.42 8.95 23.16
N ASP A 845 -11.62 9.17 24.20
CA ASP A 845 -10.18 8.95 24.17
C ASP A 845 -9.83 7.47 24.05
N ALA A 846 -10.69 6.59 24.54
CA ALA A 846 -10.54 5.15 24.41
C ALA A 846 -10.74 4.64 22.96
N GLU A 847 -11.25 5.46 22.05
CA GLU A 847 -11.39 5.14 20.61
C GLU A 847 -10.08 5.22 19.82
N ARG A 848 -9.05 5.84 20.40
CA ARG A 848 -7.80 6.11 19.67
C ARG A 848 -7.03 4.83 19.34
N ILE A 849 -6.62 4.67 18.07
CA ILE A 849 -5.81 3.53 17.62
C ILE A 849 -4.33 3.84 17.75
N ASN A 850 -3.87 4.94 17.19
CA ASN A 850 -2.48 5.37 17.20
C ASN A 850 -2.32 6.83 17.59
N ILE A 851 -1.19 7.15 18.22
CA ILE A 851 -0.72 8.51 18.49
C ILE A 851 0.68 8.64 17.89
N PRO A 852 0.85 9.11 16.65
CA PRO A 852 2.13 9.10 15.93
C PRO A 852 3.25 9.86 16.64
N ALA A 853 2.92 10.87 17.44
CA ALA A 853 3.88 11.60 18.27
C ALA A 853 4.46 10.77 19.42
N ASN A 854 3.83 9.66 19.77
CA ASN A 854 4.32 8.75 20.80
C ASN A 854 5.02 7.54 20.16
N PRO A 855 6.37 7.49 20.16
CA PRO A 855 7.10 6.39 19.52
C PRO A 855 6.95 5.04 20.23
N LYS A 856 6.42 5.04 21.44
CA LYS A 856 6.15 3.85 22.26
C LYS A 856 4.65 3.65 22.50
N HIS A 857 3.83 3.93 21.50
CA HIS A 857 2.40 3.72 21.61
C HIS A 857 2.06 2.23 21.69
N TYR A 858 1.12 1.90 22.60
CA TYR A 858 0.59 0.54 22.72
C TYR A 858 -0.66 0.39 21.84
N TRP A 859 -0.56 -0.37 20.74
CA TRP A 859 -1.63 -0.64 19.80
C TRP A 859 -2.57 -1.71 20.37
N ARG A 860 -3.51 -1.29 21.21
CA ARG A 860 -4.39 -2.20 21.96
C ARG A 860 -5.87 -1.87 21.86
N TYR A 861 -6.23 -0.95 20.92
CA TYR A 861 -7.64 -0.64 20.71
C TYR A 861 -8.40 -1.90 20.33
N ARG A 862 -9.54 -2.12 20.96
CA ARG A 862 -10.43 -3.22 20.69
C ARG A 862 -11.88 -2.73 20.70
N MET A 863 -12.71 -3.20 19.75
CA MET A 863 -14.14 -2.94 19.77
C MET A 863 -14.70 -3.31 21.14
N HIS A 864 -15.55 -2.47 21.70
CA HIS A 864 -16.25 -2.73 22.97
C HIS A 864 -17.54 -3.53 22.77
N LEU A 865 -18.08 -3.57 21.52
CA LEU A 865 -19.27 -4.33 21.15
C LEU A 865 -18.86 -5.56 20.33
N ASN A 866 -19.60 -6.64 20.49
CA ASN A 866 -19.42 -7.81 19.63
C ASN A 866 -20.03 -7.56 18.26
N ILE A 867 -19.43 -8.14 17.22
CA ILE A 867 -19.95 -8.04 15.85
C ILE A 867 -21.38 -8.57 15.76
N GLU A 868 -21.69 -9.66 16.48
CA GLU A 868 -23.04 -10.24 16.53
C GLU A 868 -24.07 -9.24 17.05
N ASP A 869 -23.72 -8.45 18.05
CA ASP A 869 -24.61 -7.46 18.66
C ASP A 869 -24.82 -6.27 17.68
N LEU A 870 -23.80 -5.86 16.95
CA LEU A 870 -23.91 -4.85 15.91
C LEU A 870 -24.77 -5.34 14.74
N MET A 871 -24.64 -6.60 14.34
CA MET A 871 -25.47 -7.20 13.30
C MET A 871 -26.93 -7.32 13.71
N ALA A 872 -27.21 -7.48 14.98
CA ALA A 872 -28.56 -7.56 15.52
C ALA A 872 -29.21 -6.18 15.72
N ASP A 873 -28.44 -5.09 15.77
CA ASP A 873 -28.97 -3.74 15.92
C ASP A 873 -29.52 -3.19 14.60
N SER A 874 -30.80 -3.39 14.38
CA SER A 874 -31.48 -2.94 13.15
C SER A 874 -31.43 -1.42 12.96
N LYS A 875 -31.49 -0.64 14.04
CA LYS A 875 -31.42 0.81 13.94
C LYS A 875 -30.10 1.26 13.32
N LEU A 876 -28.97 0.71 13.78
CA LEU A 876 -27.66 1.02 13.24
C LEU A 876 -27.53 0.56 11.78
N THR A 877 -27.85 -0.71 11.52
CA THR A 877 -27.69 -1.29 10.18
C THR A 877 -28.57 -0.63 9.13
N ASP A 878 -29.80 -0.28 9.48
CA ASP A 878 -30.72 0.41 8.60
C ASP A 878 -30.31 1.87 8.37
N THR A 879 -29.78 2.56 9.38
CA THR A 879 -29.27 3.91 9.23
C THR A 879 -28.10 3.94 8.26
N ILE A 880 -27.11 3.08 8.44
CA ILE A 880 -25.94 2.99 7.54
C ILE A 880 -26.36 2.65 6.11
N SER A 881 -27.20 1.63 5.93
CA SER A 881 -27.64 1.21 4.59
C SER A 881 -28.46 2.28 3.89
N THR A 882 -29.24 3.06 4.64
CA THR A 882 -30.03 4.16 4.10
C THR A 882 -29.14 5.29 3.63
N LEU A 883 -28.14 5.70 4.41
CA LEU A 883 -27.16 6.73 4.04
C LEU A 883 -26.38 6.33 2.78
N ILE A 884 -25.94 5.09 2.71
CA ILE A 884 -25.19 4.55 1.55
C ILE A 884 -26.06 4.60 0.29
N ARG A 885 -27.30 4.13 0.37
CA ARG A 885 -28.22 4.12 -0.76
C ARG A 885 -28.58 5.55 -1.21
N GLN A 886 -28.85 6.46 -0.28
CA GLN A 886 -29.19 7.86 -0.59
C GLN A 886 -28.05 8.61 -1.25
N THR A 887 -26.82 8.23 -0.99
CA THR A 887 -25.61 8.85 -1.56
C THR A 887 -25.07 8.11 -2.79
N GLY A 888 -25.77 7.07 -3.25
CA GLY A 888 -25.40 6.30 -4.45
C GLY A 888 -24.09 5.53 -4.33
N ARG A 889 -23.81 4.97 -3.14
CA ARG A 889 -22.58 4.22 -2.86
C ARG A 889 -22.82 2.71 -2.65
N SER A 890 -23.72 2.14 -3.36
CA SER A 890 -24.07 0.72 -3.23
C SER A 890 -23.53 -0.12 -4.38
#